data_44d4c8ec01fcc7ce7be9fb24911615cd
#
_entry.id   44d4c8ec01fcc7ce7be9fb24911615cd
#
_cell.length_a   1.000
_cell.length_b   1.000
_cell.length_c   1.000
_cell.angle_alpha   90.00
_cell.angle_beta   90.00
_cell.angle_gamma   90.00
#
_symmetry.space_group_name_H-M   'P 1'
#
loop_
_entity.id
_entity.type
_entity.pdbx_description
1 polymer ?
#
loop_
_entity_poly.entity_id
_entity_poly.type
_entity_poly.pdbx_seq_one_letter_code
_entity_poly.pdbx_strand_id
1 'polypeptide(L)'
;MPLSWNEIKARAVAFSREWADETRETAEAKSFWDAFFNVFGLNRRAVASFEEPVRSIQGTYNRIDLFWKGRLLAEHKSAGRDLEKAKGQAFDYVQDLTREGRQSEVPQYIVVTDFARIQLYDLEASERLVADFPLKEFRRHIKHFAFIAGYKQHIFTEEPAVNIKAAELMANLCDTLEDAGYPDHQRQVYLVRLLFCLFANDTGIYDSNAFDLLVNESAPDGKDLGSRLAEFFETLNTPRDQRQSTLDESLSGLPYVNGGLFAAPLPVAHFNTDMRDALYEATCFDWSRISPAVFGALFQGVMEPRTRRQIGAHYTSEANILKVIRPLFLDDLQAQLKKAGTNHAALNRLHEQLASLKFMDPACGCGNFLVIAYRELRAIENNIIATLHQGKVISGFDIAGLARVDVDQFYGIEIDEWPARIAEVAMWLMDHQMNCDLAEKLGQYFVRLPLKKSPAIHNINALRADWSQILTPAQCSFIMGNPPFVGKKEQDEEQKADMEAVCGHIKGNGVLDFVTAWYIKAAEYMRHNPAITCAFVSTNSIAQGEQVGTLWPSLLEAGAKIHFAHRTFKWESEARGKAHVSVVIIGWALRDGIKKRIYDYDSDTVQVSEPKNINPYLVEGANITIRTLTKPINGAPPISYGSMMIDKDRKAGDDAGLILSAAHRAALLAESPALAPFVRRLFGGDEFLNNEERWCLWLVDAPPTLLRSSKLLMTRIETVRNFRMGSGRPQTRELAATPTLFGEIRQPSTPYLLIPKVSSERRNYIPIGFMPPHDIASGSALVVPNANLYHFGVLTSAMHNAWMRSVAGRLESRYQYSGNIVYNTFPWPEKVSDERRAEIERLAQEILDERAKHQVGGATLADLYDPITMPPGLAKAHAVLDRAVDRAYRSAPFISERARVEHLFGLYQALTTLFPEKPKKRSRRLLTKGS
;
A
#
# COMPACT_ATOMS: atom_id res chain seq x y z
N MET A 1 24.49 -8.73 -31.91
CA MET A 1 23.29 -9.42 -31.43
C MET A 1 23.71 -10.50 -30.46
N PRO A 2 23.09 -10.60 -29.27
CA PRO A 2 23.35 -11.69 -28.36
C PRO A 2 23.15 -13.04 -29.05
N LEU A 3 23.98 -14.01 -28.71
CA LEU A 3 23.95 -15.34 -29.30
C LEU A 3 22.75 -16.14 -28.76
N SER A 4 22.16 -17.00 -29.60
CA SER A 4 21.12 -17.93 -29.14
C SER A 4 21.70 -18.98 -28.18
N TRP A 5 20.89 -19.50 -27.24
CA TRP A 5 21.32 -20.60 -26.35
C TRP A 5 21.85 -21.84 -27.09
N ASN A 6 21.31 -22.12 -28.28
CA ASN A 6 21.81 -23.23 -29.09
C ASN A 6 23.20 -22.95 -29.63
N GLU A 7 23.47 -21.72 -30.03
CA GLU A 7 24.78 -21.29 -30.48
C GLU A 7 25.80 -21.26 -29.33
N ILE A 8 25.40 -20.68 -28.15
CA ILE A 8 26.21 -20.72 -26.92
C ILE A 8 26.56 -22.16 -26.55
N LYS A 9 25.59 -23.09 -26.58
CA LYS A 9 25.83 -24.51 -26.30
C LYS A 9 26.77 -25.14 -27.33
N ALA A 10 26.66 -24.78 -28.60
CA ALA A 10 27.55 -25.28 -29.65
C ALA A 10 28.98 -24.77 -29.45
N ARG A 11 29.14 -23.47 -29.15
CA ARG A 11 30.43 -22.85 -28.83
C ARG A 11 31.05 -23.44 -27.53
N ALA A 12 30.22 -23.73 -26.51
CA ALA A 12 30.68 -24.39 -25.28
C ALA A 12 31.23 -25.79 -25.53
N VAL A 13 30.67 -26.55 -26.48
CA VAL A 13 31.21 -27.86 -26.89
C VAL A 13 32.55 -27.68 -27.60
N ALA A 14 32.69 -26.72 -28.51
CA ALA A 14 33.92 -26.40 -29.18
C ALA A 14 35.01 -26.00 -28.18
N PHE A 15 34.69 -25.06 -27.30
CA PHE A 15 35.54 -24.60 -26.20
C PHE A 15 36.05 -25.77 -25.30
N SER A 16 35.12 -26.61 -24.85
CA SER A 16 35.49 -27.76 -24.00
C SER A 16 36.41 -28.76 -24.70
N ARG A 17 36.36 -28.87 -26.03
CA ARG A 17 37.26 -29.74 -26.81
C ARG A 17 38.61 -29.09 -27.04
N GLU A 18 38.64 -27.81 -27.35
CA GLU A 18 39.84 -27.02 -27.58
C GLU A 18 40.77 -27.01 -26.36
N TRP A 19 40.18 -26.86 -25.18
CA TRP A 19 40.90 -26.71 -23.91
C TRP A 19 41.02 -28.00 -23.10
N ALA A 20 40.62 -29.17 -23.62
CA ALA A 20 40.58 -30.45 -22.89
C ALA A 20 41.92 -30.93 -22.40
N ASP A 21 43.00 -30.67 -23.16
CA ASP A 21 44.35 -31.17 -22.90
C ASP A 21 45.33 -30.08 -22.44
N GLU A 22 44.82 -28.83 -22.18
CA GLU A 22 45.69 -27.75 -21.73
C GLU A 22 45.98 -27.85 -20.22
N THR A 23 47.23 -27.59 -19.85
CA THR A 23 47.67 -27.74 -18.44
C THR A 23 48.52 -26.58 -17.92
N ARG A 24 48.89 -25.60 -18.78
CA ARG A 24 49.85 -24.55 -18.47
C ARG A 24 49.21 -23.21 -18.21
N GLU A 25 49.12 -22.82 -16.95
CA GLU A 25 48.55 -21.53 -16.49
C GLU A 25 49.25 -20.32 -17.10
N THR A 26 50.61 -20.26 -16.97
CA THR A 26 51.37 -19.05 -17.32
C THR A 26 51.34 -18.71 -18.82
N ALA A 27 51.14 -19.71 -19.66
CA ALA A 27 51.15 -19.52 -21.12
C ALA A 27 49.75 -19.22 -21.68
N GLU A 28 48.69 -19.86 -21.14
CA GLU A 28 47.43 -19.97 -21.83
C GLU A 28 46.21 -19.42 -21.04
N ALA A 29 46.42 -19.00 -19.77
CA ALA A 29 45.27 -18.50 -18.96
C ALA A 29 44.54 -17.33 -19.63
N LYS A 30 45.26 -16.38 -20.23
CA LYS A 30 44.63 -15.23 -20.91
C LYS A 30 43.84 -15.63 -22.15
N SER A 31 44.43 -16.57 -22.95
CA SER A 31 43.75 -17.11 -24.14
C SER A 31 42.51 -17.91 -23.78
N PHE A 32 42.58 -18.69 -22.69
CA PHE A 32 41.46 -19.44 -22.14
C PHE A 32 40.30 -18.52 -21.80
N TRP A 33 40.54 -17.43 -21.08
CA TRP A 33 39.47 -16.49 -20.69
C TRP A 33 38.94 -15.69 -21.88
N ASP A 34 39.76 -15.29 -22.85
CA ASP A 34 39.29 -14.68 -24.09
C ASP A 34 38.39 -15.64 -24.87
N ALA A 35 38.74 -16.92 -24.97
CA ALA A 35 37.93 -17.95 -25.59
C ALA A 35 36.66 -18.26 -24.78
N PHE A 36 36.74 -18.26 -23.44
CA PHE A 36 35.60 -18.46 -22.55
C PHE A 36 34.51 -17.36 -22.74
N PHE A 37 34.88 -16.09 -22.77
CA PHE A 37 33.95 -14.98 -23.02
C PHE A 37 33.36 -15.05 -24.44
N ASN A 38 34.18 -15.51 -25.43
CA ASN A 38 33.71 -15.67 -26.81
C ASN A 38 32.64 -16.76 -26.95
N VAL A 39 32.59 -17.75 -26.04
CA VAL A 39 31.46 -18.70 -25.97
C VAL A 39 30.12 -17.97 -25.87
N PHE A 40 30.09 -16.88 -25.10
CA PHE A 40 28.90 -16.05 -24.86
C PHE A 40 28.76 -14.89 -25.87
N GLY A 41 29.67 -14.76 -26.81
CA GLY A 41 29.66 -13.69 -27.81
C GLY A 41 30.22 -12.36 -27.31
N LEU A 42 30.89 -12.34 -26.17
CA LEU A 42 31.48 -11.14 -25.61
C LEU A 42 32.99 -11.05 -25.93
N ASN A 43 33.41 -9.81 -26.17
CA ASN A 43 34.83 -9.50 -26.18
C ASN A 43 35.28 -9.19 -24.75
N ARG A 44 36.08 -10.09 -24.14
CA ARG A 44 36.56 -9.92 -22.77
C ARG A 44 37.19 -8.54 -22.53
N ARG A 45 37.94 -7.98 -23.49
CA ARG A 45 38.62 -6.69 -23.35
C ARG A 45 37.69 -5.52 -23.12
N ALA A 46 36.41 -5.65 -23.54
CA ALA A 46 35.40 -4.64 -23.33
C ALA A 46 34.80 -4.64 -21.91
N VAL A 47 34.93 -5.75 -21.18
CA VAL A 47 34.22 -5.93 -19.90
C VAL A 47 35.10 -6.26 -18.70
N ALA A 48 36.28 -6.87 -18.92
CA ALA A 48 37.13 -7.36 -17.83
C ALA A 48 38.61 -7.11 -18.09
N SER A 49 39.35 -6.81 -17.01
CA SER A 49 40.81 -6.62 -16.99
C SER A 49 41.51 -7.89 -16.53
N PHE A 50 42.78 -8.02 -16.96
CA PHE A 50 43.73 -9.03 -16.43
C PHE A 50 44.68 -8.36 -15.45
N GLU A 51 45.20 -9.15 -14.48
CA GLU A 51 46.23 -8.73 -13.55
C GLU A 51 45.90 -7.47 -12.77
N GLU A 52 44.62 -7.31 -12.41
CA GLU A 52 44.14 -6.13 -11.65
C GLU A 52 44.84 -6.06 -10.29
N PRO A 53 45.52 -4.94 -9.95
CA PRO A 53 46.23 -4.83 -8.69
C PRO A 53 45.27 -4.57 -7.52
N VAL A 54 45.42 -5.28 -6.43
CA VAL A 54 44.72 -5.12 -5.15
C VAL A 54 45.72 -5.12 -4.02
N ARG A 55 45.59 -4.18 -3.07
CA ARG A 55 46.53 -4.05 -1.94
C ARG A 55 46.13 -5.00 -0.80
N SER A 56 47.01 -5.94 -0.50
CA SER A 56 46.80 -6.88 0.60
C SER A 56 46.89 -6.22 1.98
N ILE A 57 46.41 -6.91 3.02
CA ILE A 57 46.58 -6.53 4.43
C ILE A 57 48.03 -6.24 4.80
N GLN A 58 48.99 -6.97 4.19
CA GLN A 58 50.40 -6.83 4.46
C GLN A 58 51.03 -5.65 3.73
N GLY A 59 50.29 -4.85 2.96
CA GLY A 59 50.73 -3.69 2.20
C GLY A 59 51.44 -4.04 0.87
N THR A 60 51.44 -5.30 0.46
CA THR A 60 51.91 -5.76 -0.86
C THR A 60 50.74 -5.69 -1.86
N TYR A 61 51.07 -5.53 -3.13
CA TYR A 61 50.08 -5.61 -4.20
C TYR A 61 49.99 -7.05 -4.70
N ASN A 62 48.79 -7.62 -4.57
CA ASN A 62 48.40 -8.86 -5.23
C ASN A 62 47.76 -8.52 -6.59
N ARG A 63 47.60 -9.51 -7.47
CA ARG A 63 47.01 -9.35 -8.78
C ARG A 63 45.90 -10.38 -8.98
N ILE A 64 44.75 -9.94 -9.38
CA ILE A 64 43.60 -10.78 -9.73
C ILE A 64 43.77 -11.24 -11.18
N ASP A 65 43.70 -12.54 -11.43
CA ASP A 65 43.96 -13.12 -12.77
C ASP A 65 42.99 -12.55 -13.82
N LEU A 66 41.69 -12.47 -13.50
CA LEU A 66 40.70 -11.82 -14.33
C LEU A 66 39.65 -11.12 -13.42
N PHE A 67 39.36 -9.85 -13.73
CA PHE A 67 38.44 -9.04 -12.96
C PHE A 67 37.44 -8.27 -13.85
N TRP A 68 36.17 -8.57 -13.68
CA TRP A 68 35.04 -7.81 -14.20
C TRP A 68 34.37 -7.15 -13.01
N LYS A 69 34.59 -5.86 -12.84
CA LYS A 69 34.13 -5.06 -11.70
C LYS A 69 32.64 -5.24 -11.46
N GLY A 70 32.27 -5.50 -10.20
CA GLY A 70 30.90 -5.74 -9.79
C GLY A 70 30.27 -7.05 -10.28
N ARG A 71 30.91 -7.81 -11.20
CA ARG A 71 30.30 -8.97 -11.86
C ARG A 71 31.01 -10.27 -11.60
N LEU A 72 32.29 -10.36 -11.95
CA LEU A 72 33.04 -11.61 -11.95
C LEU A 72 34.51 -11.44 -11.55
N LEU A 73 34.97 -12.24 -10.62
CA LEU A 73 36.40 -12.48 -10.34
C LEU A 73 36.73 -13.90 -10.73
N ALA A 74 37.80 -14.09 -11.46
CA ALA A 74 38.29 -15.43 -11.74
C ALA A 74 39.73 -15.61 -11.27
N GLU A 75 39.98 -16.78 -10.69
CA GLU A 75 41.30 -17.26 -10.28
C GLU A 75 41.60 -18.56 -11.00
N HIS A 76 42.74 -18.61 -11.65
CA HIS A 76 43.17 -19.71 -12.50
C HIS A 76 44.44 -20.41 -11.94
N LYS A 77 44.48 -21.71 -12.00
CA LYS A 77 45.63 -22.51 -11.58
C LYS A 77 46.00 -23.54 -12.65
N SER A 78 47.25 -23.97 -12.60
CA SER A 78 47.72 -25.07 -13.44
C SER A 78 47.00 -26.39 -13.12
N ALA A 79 46.75 -27.20 -14.13
CA ALA A 79 45.99 -28.44 -14.00
C ALA A 79 46.47 -29.34 -12.85
N GLY A 80 45.50 -29.82 -12.05
CA GLY A 80 45.77 -30.72 -10.91
C GLY A 80 46.21 -30.00 -9.63
N ARG A 81 46.22 -28.67 -9.59
CA ARG A 81 46.44 -27.89 -8.36
C ARG A 81 45.20 -27.84 -7.49
N ASP A 82 45.43 -27.56 -6.21
CA ASP A 82 44.38 -27.48 -5.20
C ASP A 82 43.50 -26.23 -5.44
N LEU A 83 42.25 -26.46 -5.89
CA LEU A 83 41.25 -25.40 -6.12
C LEU A 83 40.77 -24.75 -4.84
N GLU A 84 40.86 -25.43 -3.67
CA GLU A 84 40.50 -24.79 -2.38
C GLU A 84 41.48 -23.66 -2.04
N LYS A 85 42.73 -23.79 -2.41
CA LYS A 85 43.70 -22.70 -2.26
C LYS A 85 43.40 -21.52 -3.17
N ALA A 86 43.02 -21.77 -4.43
CA ALA A 86 42.62 -20.74 -5.38
C ALA A 86 41.36 -20.03 -4.93
N LYS A 87 40.39 -20.78 -4.39
CA LYS A 87 39.22 -20.24 -3.75
C LYS A 87 39.58 -19.30 -2.60
N GLY A 88 40.39 -19.75 -1.64
CA GLY A 88 40.86 -18.91 -0.53
C GLY A 88 41.49 -17.60 -1.02
N GLN A 89 42.33 -17.66 -2.05
CA GLN A 89 42.95 -16.49 -2.67
C GLN A 89 41.93 -15.53 -3.29
N ALA A 90 40.93 -16.05 -4.01
CA ALA A 90 39.88 -15.26 -4.62
C ALA A 90 38.98 -14.54 -3.56
N PHE A 91 38.70 -15.22 -2.45
CA PHE A 91 37.97 -14.62 -1.32
C PHE A 91 38.80 -13.56 -0.56
N ASP A 92 40.11 -13.76 -0.45
CA ASP A 92 41.04 -12.75 0.12
C ASP A 92 41.02 -11.47 -0.74
N TYR A 93 40.97 -11.56 -2.06
CA TYR A 93 40.84 -10.41 -2.95
C TYR A 93 39.56 -9.63 -2.74
N VAL A 94 38.44 -10.31 -2.51
CA VAL A 94 37.13 -9.64 -2.19
C VAL A 94 37.24 -8.85 -0.88
N GLN A 95 37.90 -9.42 0.14
CA GLN A 95 38.13 -8.72 1.41
C GLN A 95 39.07 -7.52 1.22
N ASP A 96 40.10 -7.66 0.41
CA ASP A 96 41.10 -6.62 0.13
C ASP A 96 40.41 -5.44 -0.64
N LEU A 97 39.59 -5.72 -1.65
CA LEU A 97 38.75 -4.70 -2.35
C LEU A 97 37.86 -3.92 -1.40
N THR A 98 37.20 -4.64 -0.49
CA THR A 98 36.32 -4.00 0.51
C THR A 98 37.10 -3.05 1.44
N ARG A 99 38.30 -3.41 1.83
CA ARG A 99 39.21 -2.60 2.68
C ARG A 99 39.79 -1.39 1.98
N GLU A 100 40.02 -1.50 0.68
CA GLU A 100 40.47 -0.36 -0.15
C GLU A 100 39.38 0.66 -0.41
N GLY A 101 38.14 0.42 0.06
CA GLY A 101 37.00 1.30 -0.20
C GLY A 101 36.34 1.05 -1.57
N ARG A 102 36.76 0.00 -2.28
CA ARG A 102 36.23 -0.40 -3.60
C ARG A 102 35.03 -1.36 -3.47
N GLN A 103 34.13 -1.11 -2.52
CA GLN A 103 32.97 -1.98 -2.24
C GLN A 103 32.04 -2.12 -3.45
N SER A 104 31.89 -1.08 -4.25
CA SER A 104 31.10 -1.10 -5.48
C SER A 104 31.67 -1.99 -6.58
N GLU A 105 32.98 -2.30 -6.51
CA GLU A 105 33.65 -3.17 -7.47
C GLU A 105 33.66 -4.64 -7.04
N VAL A 106 33.21 -4.98 -5.84
CA VAL A 106 33.17 -6.37 -5.35
C VAL A 106 32.28 -7.21 -6.28
N PRO A 107 32.82 -8.32 -6.84
CA PRO A 107 32.12 -9.11 -7.83
C PRO A 107 30.98 -9.91 -7.20
N GLN A 108 29.91 -10.15 -7.95
CA GLN A 108 28.84 -11.05 -7.53
C GLN A 108 29.27 -12.52 -7.60
N TYR A 109 30.07 -12.87 -8.62
CA TYR A 109 30.48 -14.25 -8.86
C TYR A 109 31.97 -14.42 -8.76
N ILE A 110 32.39 -15.58 -8.25
CA ILE A 110 33.79 -16.03 -8.30
C ILE A 110 33.85 -17.32 -9.13
N VAL A 111 34.75 -17.38 -10.10
CA VAL A 111 35.11 -18.61 -10.81
C VAL A 111 36.52 -19.04 -10.46
N VAL A 112 36.65 -20.29 -10.07
CA VAL A 112 37.93 -20.91 -9.83
C VAL A 112 38.13 -22.10 -10.79
N THR A 113 39.26 -22.17 -11.49
CA THR A 113 39.50 -23.22 -12.49
C THR A 113 40.97 -23.64 -12.57
N ASP A 114 41.17 -24.86 -13.01
CA ASP A 114 42.51 -25.43 -13.35
C ASP A 114 42.54 -26.01 -14.77
N PHE A 115 41.79 -25.44 -15.72
CA PHE A 115 41.49 -25.95 -17.07
C PHE A 115 40.61 -27.22 -17.07
N ALA A 116 40.84 -28.16 -16.16
CA ALA A 116 40.13 -29.44 -16.14
C ALA A 116 38.77 -29.36 -15.41
N ARG A 117 38.67 -28.46 -14.44
CA ARG A 117 37.49 -28.30 -13.57
C ARG A 117 37.13 -26.82 -13.37
N ILE A 118 35.88 -26.53 -13.31
CA ILE A 118 35.34 -25.17 -13.09
C ILE A 118 34.43 -25.19 -11.86
N GLN A 119 34.68 -24.27 -10.92
CA GLN A 119 33.83 -24.01 -9.77
C GLN A 119 33.32 -22.58 -9.85
N LEU A 120 32.00 -22.40 -9.67
CA LEU A 120 31.29 -21.10 -9.64
C LEU A 120 30.70 -20.87 -8.27
N TYR A 121 31.00 -19.75 -7.67
CA TYR A 121 30.49 -19.31 -6.38
C TYR A 121 29.66 -18.05 -6.58
N ASP A 122 28.55 -17.90 -5.84
CA ASP A 122 27.72 -16.69 -5.77
C ASP A 122 27.89 -16.05 -4.38
N LEU A 123 28.46 -14.85 -4.32
CA LEU A 123 28.76 -14.14 -3.08
C LEU A 123 27.50 -13.57 -2.42
N GLU A 124 26.48 -13.26 -3.21
CA GLU A 124 25.20 -12.75 -2.67
C GLU A 124 24.33 -13.86 -2.06
N ALA A 125 24.51 -15.11 -2.52
CA ALA A 125 23.83 -16.28 -1.95
C ALA A 125 24.60 -16.89 -0.76
N SER A 126 25.16 -16.08 0.13
CA SER A 126 25.97 -16.52 1.30
C SER A 126 27.18 -17.36 0.89
N GLU A 127 27.93 -16.92 -0.11
CA GLU A 127 29.16 -17.61 -0.62
C GLU A 127 28.87 -19.03 -1.10
N ARG A 128 27.71 -19.29 -1.63
CA ARG A 128 27.25 -20.62 -2.02
C ARG A 128 27.95 -21.10 -3.29
N LEU A 129 28.47 -22.33 -3.25
CA LEU A 129 28.91 -23.06 -4.45
C LEU A 129 27.70 -23.34 -5.34
N VAL A 130 27.62 -22.65 -6.48
CA VAL A 130 26.53 -22.77 -7.46
C VAL A 130 26.72 -23.97 -8.38
N ALA A 131 27.96 -24.16 -8.85
CA ALA A 131 28.28 -25.25 -9.76
C ALA A 131 29.72 -25.71 -9.55
N ASP A 132 29.96 -27.01 -9.69
CA ASP A 132 31.26 -27.65 -9.64
C ASP A 132 31.28 -28.82 -10.64
N PHE A 133 32.04 -28.71 -11.70
CA PHE A 133 31.98 -29.66 -12.80
C PHE A 133 33.28 -29.72 -13.61
N PRO A 134 33.60 -30.86 -14.22
CA PRO A 134 34.72 -30.98 -15.15
C PRO A 134 34.42 -30.24 -16.46
N LEU A 135 35.44 -29.64 -17.09
CA LEU A 135 35.33 -28.83 -18.32
C LEU A 135 34.54 -29.53 -19.43
N LYS A 136 34.69 -30.86 -19.60
CA LYS A 136 33.95 -31.67 -20.57
C LYS A 136 32.42 -31.60 -20.41
N GLU A 137 31.92 -31.22 -19.21
CA GLU A 137 30.49 -31.08 -18.90
C GLU A 137 30.02 -29.64 -19.00
N PHE A 138 30.84 -28.67 -19.38
CA PHE A 138 30.52 -27.23 -19.44
C PHE A 138 29.20 -26.96 -20.18
N ARG A 139 28.94 -27.66 -21.31
CA ARG A 139 27.67 -27.54 -22.02
C ARG A 139 26.43 -27.80 -21.13
N ARG A 140 26.55 -28.71 -20.16
CA ARG A 140 25.43 -29.03 -19.25
C ARG A 140 25.22 -27.95 -18.19
N HIS A 141 26.31 -27.27 -17.83
CA HIS A 141 26.34 -26.26 -16.77
C HIS A 141 26.37 -24.82 -17.30
N ILE A 142 26.29 -24.63 -18.64
CA ILE A 142 26.40 -23.32 -19.29
C ILE A 142 25.39 -22.31 -18.81
N LYS A 143 24.22 -22.76 -18.36
CA LYS A 143 23.15 -21.89 -17.84
C LYS A 143 23.53 -21.18 -16.54
N HIS A 144 24.44 -21.72 -15.74
CA HIS A 144 24.95 -21.04 -14.54
C HIS A 144 25.77 -19.80 -14.88
N PHE A 145 26.26 -19.69 -16.11
CA PHE A 145 26.99 -18.53 -16.64
C PHE A 145 26.13 -17.63 -17.52
N ALA A 146 24.82 -17.74 -17.40
CA ALA A 146 23.85 -16.93 -18.15
C ALA A 146 24.08 -15.42 -17.97
N PHE A 147 24.55 -15.01 -16.80
CA PHE A 147 24.89 -13.64 -16.47
C PHE A 147 25.97 -13.03 -17.39
N ILE A 148 26.86 -13.84 -17.97
CA ILE A 148 27.92 -13.39 -18.92
C ILE A 148 27.28 -12.98 -20.24
N ALA A 149 26.25 -13.72 -20.70
CA ALA A 149 25.58 -13.44 -21.97
C ALA A 149 24.41 -12.43 -21.82
N GLY A 150 24.21 -11.85 -20.64
CA GLY A 150 23.03 -11.03 -20.33
C GLY A 150 21.75 -11.86 -20.14
N TYR A 151 21.87 -13.20 -20.17
CA TYR A 151 20.78 -14.09 -19.80
C TYR A 151 20.85 -14.39 -18.31
N LYS A 152 19.96 -13.87 -17.52
CA LYS A 152 19.84 -14.22 -16.10
C LYS A 152 18.61 -15.08 -15.86
N GLN A 153 18.74 -16.09 -15.01
CA GLN A 153 17.58 -16.79 -14.48
C GLN A 153 16.81 -15.80 -13.62
N HIS A 154 15.71 -15.27 -14.15
CA HIS A 154 14.81 -14.43 -13.38
C HIS A 154 14.00 -15.31 -12.42
N ILE A 155 14.58 -15.60 -11.26
CA ILE A 155 13.81 -16.07 -10.12
C ILE A 155 13.22 -14.80 -9.52
N PHE A 156 11.96 -14.51 -9.83
CA PHE A 156 11.18 -13.43 -9.21
C PHE A 156 10.90 -13.79 -7.74
N THR A 157 11.90 -13.82 -6.92
CA THR A 157 11.78 -13.76 -5.47
C THR A 157 12.03 -12.32 -5.09
N GLU A 158 11.04 -11.68 -4.46
CA GLU A 158 11.27 -10.41 -3.77
C GLU A 158 12.42 -10.61 -2.79
N GLU A 159 13.62 -10.17 -3.15
CA GLU A 159 14.72 -10.02 -2.20
C GLU A 159 14.67 -8.57 -1.69
N PRO A 160 14.13 -8.32 -0.47
CA PRO A 160 14.01 -6.98 0.07
C PRO A 160 15.34 -6.22 0.09
N ALA A 161 16.44 -6.92 0.26
CA ALA A 161 17.79 -6.34 0.29
C ALA A 161 18.22 -5.74 -1.06
N VAL A 162 17.90 -6.39 -2.17
CA VAL A 162 18.23 -5.93 -3.53
C VAL A 162 17.43 -4.66 -3.87
N ASN A 163 16.15 -4.65 -3.53
CA ASN A 163 15.28 -3.49 -3.73
C ASN A 163 15.72 -2.29 -2.88
N ILE A 164 16.16 -2.54 -1.65
CA ILE A 164 16.68 -1.48 -0.75
C ILE A 164 17.97 -0.88 -1.35
N LYS A 165 18.90 -1.70 -1.83
CA LYS A 165 20.15 -1.19 -2.43
C LYS A 165 19.89 -0.38 -3.69
N ALA A 166 18.98 -0.81 -4.56
CA ALA A 166 18.58 -0.06 -5.73
C ALA A 166 17.97 1.31 -5.36
N ALA A 167 17.14 1.34 -4.30
CA ALA A 167 16.57 2.58 -3.79
C ALA A 167 17.63 3.53 -3.23
N GLU A 168 18.63 3.00 -2.53
CA GLU A 168 19.75 3.79 -2.02
C GLU A 168 20.59 4.39 -3.15
N LEU A 169 20.87 3.64 -4.20
CA LEU A 169 21.63 4.13 -5.38
C LEU A 169 20.87 5.25 -6.10
N MET A 170 19.57 5.06 -6.33
CA MET A 170 18.74 6.10 -6.97
C MET A 170 18.57 7.34 -6.08
N ALA A 171 18.46 7.17 -4.77
CA ALA A 171 18.40 8.28 -3.83
C ALA A 171 19.72 9.07 -3.83
N ASN A 172 20.87 8.40 -3.78
CA ASN A 172 22.19 9.04 -3.87
C ASN A 172 22.35 9.85 -5.16
N LEU A 173 21.94 9.27 -6.29
CA LEU A 173 21.95 9.97 -7.58
C LEU A 173 21.02 11.20 -7.59
N CYS A 174 19.85 11.10 -6.94
CA CYS A 174 18.93 12.24 -6.78
C CYS A 174 19.53 13.34 -5.94
N ASP A 175 20.10 12.98 -4.79
CA ASP A 175 20.67 13.93 -3.84
C ASP A 175 21.84 14.70 -4.48
N THR A 176 22.73 14.03 -5.24
CA THR A 176 23.84 14.70 -5.94
C THR A 176 23.36 15.68 -7.02
N LEU A 177 22.26 15.39 -7.72
CA LEU A 177 21.62 16.29 -8.66
C LEU A 177 20.95 17.48 -7.96
N GLU A 178 20.35 17.26 -6.78
CA GLU A 178 19.73 18.31 -5.96
C GLU A 178 20.77 19.26 -5.42
N ASP A 179 21.84 18.75 -4.85
CA ASP A 179 22.97 19.54 -4.32
C ASP A 179 23.64 20.39 -5.42
N ALA A 180 23.63 19.91 -6.66
CA ALA A 180 24.07 20.64 -7.83
C ALA A 180 23.07 21.70 -8.33
N GLY A 181 21.89 21.84 -7.69
CA GLY A 181 20.91 22.88 -7.98
C GLY A 181 20.01 22.60 -9.19
N TYR A 182 19.81 21.34 -9.60
CA TYR A 182 18.90 20.99 -10.68
C TYR A 182 17.44 21.20 -10.24
N PRO A 183 16.60 21.87 -11.09
CA PRO A 183 15.16 21.99 -10.83
C PRO A 183 14.48 20.62 -10.75
N ASP A 184 13.49 20.47 -9.85
CA ASP A 184 12.78 19.22 -9.59
C ASP A 184 12.33 18.49 -10.86
N HIS A 185 11.69 19.17 -11.79
CA HIS A 185 11.22 18.56 -13.03
C HIS A 185 12.38 18.00 -13.87
N GLN A 186 13.49 18.74 -14.03
CA GLN A 186 14.65 18.26 -14.79
C GLN A 186 15.31 17.07 -14.12
N ARG A 187 15.50 17.12 -12.80
CA ARG A 187 16.04 16.05 -11.97
C ARG A 187 15.24 14.76 -12.16
N GLN A 188 13.93 14.86 -12.06
CA GLN A 188 13.01 13.74 -12.24
C GLN A 188 13.14 13.11 -13.64
N VAL A 189 13.13 13.89 -14.70
CA VAL A 189 13.26 13.36 -16.07
C VAL A 189 14.62 12.71 -16.29
N TYR A 190 15.72 13.30 -15.75
CA TYR A 190 17.03 12.67 -15.80
C TYR A 190 17.04 11.31 -15.11
N LEU A 191 16.52 11.22 -13.89
CA LEU A 191 16.52 9.98 -13.11
C LEU A 191 15.77 8.83 -13.83
N VAL A 192 14.64 9.11 -14.49
CA VAL A 192 13.95 8.05 -15.23
C VAL A 192 14.73 7.62 -16.46
N ARG A 193 15.31 8.56 -17.19
CA ARG A 193 16.16 8.21 -18.35
C ARG A 193 17.36 7.38 -17.94
N LEU A 194 18.02 7.76 -16.85
CA LEU A 194 19.15 7.00 -16.31
C LEU A 194 18.74 5.62 -15.83
N LEU A 195 17.63 5.50 -15.07
CA LEU A 195 17.11 4.21 -14.64
C LEU A 195 16.75 3.30 -15.83
N PHE A 196 16.10 3.87 -16.85
CA PHE A 196 15.84 3.12 -18.09
C PHE A 196 17.14 2.62 -18.71
N CYS A 197 18.17 3.48 -18.82
CA CYS A 197 19.44 3.10 -19.41
C CYS A 197 20.16 2.02 -18.63
N LEU A 198 20.20 2.13 -17.31
CA LEU A 198 20.78 1.13 -16.39
C LEU A 198 20.09 -0.22 -16.57
N PHE A 199 18.75 -0.22 -16.50
CA PHE A 199 18.00 -1.46 -16.67
C PHE A 199 18.12 -2.04 -18.07
N ALA A 200 18.04 -1.21 -19.12
CA ALA A 200 18.13 -1.62 -20.50
C ALA A 200 19.51 -2.22 -20.86
N ASN A 201 20.56 -1.69 -20.23
CA ASN A 201 21.92 -2.22 -20.33
C ASN A 201 22.02 -3.64 -19.76
N ASP A 202 21.49 -3.85 -18.56
CA ASP A 202 21.58 -5.13 -17.85
C ASP A 202 20.63 -6.20 -18.35
N THR A 203 19.55 -5.81 -19.02
CA THR A 203 18.57 -6.74 -19.58
C THR A 203 18.77 -7.03 -21.06
N GLY A 204 19.79 -6.42 -21.70
CA GLY A 204 20.13 -6.67 -23.08
C GLY A 204 19.15 -6.07 -24.11
N ILE A 205 18.47 -4.97 -23.77
CA ILE A 205 17.66 -4.19 -24.72
C ILE A 205 18.55 -3.63 -25.84
N TYR A 206 19.79 -3.26 -25.53
CA TYR A 206 20.84 -2.93 -26.48
C TYR A 206 22.11 -3.74 -26.17
N ASP A 207 23.15 -3.66 -27.00
CA ASP A 207 24.34 -4.45 -26.81
C ASP A 207 24.89 -4.25 -25.39
N SER A 208 25.10 -5.39 -24.70
CA SER A 208 25.49 -5.42 -23.31
C SER A 208 26.71 -4.52 -23.08
N ASN A 209 26.58 -3.63 -22.10
CA ASN A 209 27.54 -2.66 -21.61
C ASN A 209 27.70 -1.35 -22.43
N ALA A 210 26.83 -1.03 -23.38
CA ALA A 210 26.96 0.23 -24.11
C ALA A 210 26.83 1.46 -23.19
N PHE A 211 25.94 1.41 -22.20
CA PHE A 211 25.77 2.46 -21.21
C PHE A 211 26.89 2.45 -20.16
N ASP A 212 27.29 1.28 -19.69
CA ASP A 212 28.41 1.13 -18.75
C ASP A 212 29.73 1.65 -19.36
N LEU A 213 29.98 1.35 -20.63
CA LEU A 213 31.18 1.85 -21.34
C LEU A 213 31.14 3.38 -21.46
N LEU A 214 30.00 3.96 -21.80
CA LEU A 214 29.83 5.42 -21.90
C LEU A 214 30.19 6.10 -20.56
N VAL A 215 29.71 5.58 -19.44
CA VAL A 215 30.00 6.13 -18.10
C VAL A 215 31.47 5.88 -17.70
N ASN A 216 31.98 4.68 -17.95
CA ASN A 216 33.35 4.30 -17.62
C ASN A 216 34.41 5.11 -18.38
N GLU A 217 34.17 5.38 -19.66
CA GLU A 217 35.08 6.15 -20.51
C GLU A 217 34.97 7.67 -20.31
N SER A 218 34.01 8.15 -19.50
CA SER A 218 33.88 9.56 -19.16
C SER A 218 35.06 10.05 -18.31
N ALA A 219 35.38 11.33 -18.45
CA ALA A 219 36.44 11.96 -17.66
C ALA A 219 36.13 11.85 -16.14
N PRO A 220 37.13 11.57 -15.30
CA PRO A 220 36.94 11.41 -13.85
C PRO A 220 36.30 12.63 -13.17
N ASP A 221 36.44 13.82 -13.73
CA ASP A 221 35.83 15.04 -13.23
C ASP A 221 34.37 15.27 -13.72
N GLY A 222 33.84 14.34 -14.51
CA GLY A 222 32.47 14.32 -15.00
C GLY A 222 32.13 15.33 -16.09
N LYS A 223 33.06 16.22 -16.53
CA LYS A 223 32.76 17.36 -17.41
C LYS A 223 32.21 16.98 -18.78
N ASP A 224 32.60 15.84 -19.33
CA ASP A 224 32.16 15.36 -20.64
C ASP A 224 30.92 14.47 -20.55
N LEU A 225 30.60 13.93 -19.37
CA LEU A 225 29.54 12.94 -19.18
C LEU A 225 28.17 13.46 -19.60
N GLY A 226 27.84 14.71 -19.26
CA GLY A 226 26.54 15.32 -19.63
C GLY A 226 26.33 15.41 -21.15
N SER A 227 27.39 15.76 -21.91
CA SER A 227 27.33 15.80 -23.37
C SER A 227 27.17 14.40 -23.97
N ARG A 228 27.91 13.41 -23.44
CA ARG A 228 27.81 12.01 -23.86
C ARG A 228 26.40 11.45 -23.58
N LEU A 229 25.81 11.74 -22.42
CA LEU A 229 24.45 11.35 -22.09
C LEU A 229 23.41 12.00 -23.01
N ALA A 230 23.59 13.28 -23.35
CA ALA A 230 22.70 13.97 -24.28
C ALA A 230 22.73 13.33 -25.67
N GLU A 231 23.90 12.99 -26.20
CA GLU A 231 24.08 12.31 -27.49
C GLU A 231 23.48 10.89 -27.44
N PHE A 232 23.66 10.17 -26.33
CA PHE A 232 23.07 8.84 -26.11
C PHE A 232 21.54 8.90 -26.12
N PHE A 233 20.95 9.85 -25.38
CA PHE A 233 19.49 10.05 -25.31
C PHE A 233 18.91 10.47 -26.67
N GLU A 234 19.60 11.35 -27.42
CA GLU A 234 19.18 11.76 -28.74
C GLU A 234 19.23 10.59 -29.71
N THR A 235 20.24 9.74 -29.61
CA THR A 235 20.35 8.53 -30.43
C THR A 235 19.20 7.56 -30.16
N LEU A 236 18.83 7.36 -28.87
CA LEU A 236 17.67 6.55 -28.49
C LEU A 236 16.35 7.14 -29.00
N ASN A 237 16.27 8.46 -29.12
CA ASN A 237 15.08 9.17 -29.61
C ASN A 237 14.98 9.21 -31.14
N THR A 238 16.05 8.89 -31.86
CA THR A 238 16.12 9.02 -33.33
C THR A 238 15.95 7.66 -34.01
N PRO A 239 14.92 7.48 -34.89
CA PRO A 239 14.79 6.27 -35.71
C PRO A 239 16.06 5.96 -36.49
N ARG A 240 16.38 4.67 -36.65
CA ARG A 240 17.64 4.23 -37.26
C ARG A 240 17.84 4.76 -38.69
N ASP A 241 16.77 4.88 -39.45
CA ASP A 241 16.76 5.39 -40.81
C ASP A 241 16.97 6.92 -40.92
N GLN A 242 16.84 7.62 -39.79
CA GLN A 242 17.03 9.07 -39.68
C GLN A 242 18.36 9.47 -39.04
N ARG A 243 19.17 8.49 -38.60
CA ARG A 243 20.46 8.76 -37.97
C ARG A 243 21.50 9.19 -38.98
N GLN A 244 22.40 10.07 -38.51
CA GLN A 244 23.52 10.52 -39.33
C GLN A 244 24.52 9.37 -39.56
N SER A 245 25.04 9.27 -40.79
CA SER A 245 26.00 8.23 -41.19
C SER A 245 27.38 8.37 -40.53
N THR A 246 27.63 9.52 -39.90
CA THR A 246 28.86 9.85 -39.16
C THR A 246 28.79 9.53 -37.66
N LEU A 247 27.62 9.00 -37.19
CA LEU A 247 27.45 8.61 -35.80
C LEU A 247 28.40 7.44 -35.48
N ASP A 248 28.97 7.45 -34.27
CA ASP A 248 29.84 6.39 -33.79
C ASP A 248 29.17 5.01 -33.90
N GLU A 249 29.95 3.97 -34.22
CA GLU A 249 29.42 2.62 -34.42
C GLU A 249 28.75 2.07 -33.16
N SER A 250 29.27 2.40 -31.97
CA SER A 250 28.69 2.01 -30.70
C SER A 250 27.30 2.61 -30.46
N LEU A 251 27.09 3.87 -30.89
CA LEU A 251 25.79 4.56 -30.76
C LEU A 251 24.85 4.17 -31.92
N SER A 252 25.36 3.99 -33.11
CA SER A 252 24.53 3.65 -34.29
C SER A 252 23.79 2.32 -34.12
N GLY A 253 24.36 1.39 -33.34
CA GLY A 253 23.79 0.09 -33.00
C GLY A 253 22.60 0.15 -32.02
N LEU A 254 22.44 1.24 -31.27
CA LEU A 254 21.38 1.37 -30.27
C LEU A 254 19.96 1.24 -30.88
N PRO A 255 18.98 0.68 -30.15
CA PRO A 255 17.60 0.66 -30.62
C PRO A 255 16.99 2.07 -30.63
N TYR A 256 15.93 2.26 -31.40
CA TYR A 256 15.05 3.43 -31.29
C TYR A 256 14.02 3.17 -30.17
N VAL A 257 13.95 4.06 -29.17
CA VAL A 257 13.02 3.99 -28.06
C VAL A 257 11.87 4.95 -28.30
N ASN A 258 10.79 4.44 -28.90
CA ASN A 258 9.56 5.23 -29.13
C ASN A 258 8.77 5.35 -27.80
N GLY A 259 8.03 6.43 -27.59
CA GLY A 259 7.11 6.55 -26.44
C GLY A 259 7.31 7.79 -25.57
N GLY A 260 8.03 8.79 -26.09
CA GLY A 260 8.10 10.10 -25.44
C GLY A 260 9.09 10.22 -24.28
N LEU A 261 9.69 9.13 -23.79
CA LEU A 261 10.69 9.17 -22.70
C LEU A 261 11.86 10.09 -23.03
N PHE A 262 12.37 10.00 -24.24
CA PHE A 262 13.51 10.81 -24.71
C PHE A 262 13.08 12.00 -25.59
N ALA A 263 11.80 12.16 -25.93
CA ALA A 263 11.32 13.18 -26.85
C ALA A 263 11.39 14.61 -26.30
N ALA A 264 11.16 14.79 -24.99
CA ALA A 264 11.25 16.11 -24.38
C ALA A 264 12.71 16.57 -24.35
N PRO A 265 13.06 17.77 -24.88
CA PRO A 265 14.42 18.29 -24.80
C PRO A 265 14.77 18.57 -23.35
N LEU A 266 15.93 18.07 -22.90
CA LEU A 266 16.52 18.44 -21.64
C LEU A 266 17.78 19.30 -21.86
N PRO A 267 18.02 20.31 -21.03
CA PRO A 267 19.32 20.96 -20.98
C PRO A 267 20.43 19.92 -20.73
N VAL A 268 21.57 20.12 -21.38
CA VAL A 268 22.74 19.27 -21.09
C VAL A 268 23.11 19.41 -19.62
N ALA A 269 23.18 18.31 -18.92
CA ALA A 269 23.57 18.30 -17.51
C ALA A 269 25.08 18.53 -17.38
N HIS A 270 25.49 19.38 -16.45
CA HIS A 270 26.88 19.60 -16.13
C HIS A 270 27.27 18.77 -14.91
N PHE A 271 27.80 17.56 -15.16
CA PHE A 271 28.22 16.64 -14.11
C PHE A 271 29.49 17.16 -13.43
N ASN A 272 29.58 16.92 -12.13
CA ASN A 272 30.78 17.00 -11.32
C ASN A 272 31.28 15.60 -10.96
N THR A 273 32.35 15.50 -10.18
CA THR A 273 32.91 14.22 -9.74
C THR A 273 31.90 13.40 -8.96
N ASP A 274 31.17 14.02 -7.99
CA ASP A 274 30.22 13.32 -7.12
C ASP A 274 29.04 12.74 -7.91
N MET A 275 28.49 13.50 -8.84
CA MET A 275 27.39 13.04 -9.73
C MET A 275 27.86 11.92 -10.65
N ARG A 276 29.09 12.03 -11.19
CA ARG A 276 29.68 10.99 -12.05
C ARG A 276 29.93 9.72 -11.27
N ASP A 277 30.45 9.81 -10.04
CA ASP A 277 30.74 8.65 -9.18
C ASP A 277 29.46 7.98 -8.69
N ALA A 278 28.40 8.74 -8.36
CA ALA A 278 27.08 8.18 -8.04
C ALA A 278 26.48 7.40 -9.23
N LEU A 279 26.61 7.93 -10.46
CA LEU A 279 26.14 7.18 -11.64
C LEU A 279 27.02 5.96 -11.93
N TYR A 280 28.33 6.07 -11.75
CA TYR A 280 29.23 4.94 -11.90
C TYR A 280 28.94 3.82 -10.88
N GLU A 281 28.67 4.17 -9.60
CA GLU A 281 28.25 3.19 -8.60
C GLU A 281 26.94 2.50 -9.03
N ALA A 282 25.98 3.23 -9.61
CA ALA A 282 24.76 2.67 -10.13
C ALA A 282 24.99 1.71 -11.31
N THR A 283 25.99 1.94 -12.20
CA THR A 283 26.31 0.99 -13.28
C THR A 283 26.95 -0.31 -12.78
N CYS A 284 27.55 -0.31 -11.59
CA CYS A 284 28.11 -1.54 -10.99
C CYS A 284 27.03 -2.47 -10.42
N PHE A 285 25.80 -1.98 -10.23
CA PHE A 285 24.70 -2.77 -9.70
C PHE A 285 23.95 -3.52 -10.80
N ASP A 286 23.44 -4.72 -10.46
CA ASP A 286 22.68 -5.56 -11.41
C ASP A 286 21.18 -5.22 -11.43
N TRP A 287 20.78 -4.31 -12.30
CA TRP A 287 19.40 -3.86 -12.45
C TRP A 287 18.45 -4.91 -13.04
N SER A 288 18.97 -5.96 -13.67
CA SER A 288 18.12 -7.04 -14.22
C SER A 288 17.38 -7.84 -13.14
N ARG A 289 17.84 -7.75 -11.89
CA ARG A 289 17.22 -8.40 -10.72
C ARG A 289 16.04 -7.62 -10.15
N ILE A 290 15.90 -6.35 -10.52
CA ILE A 290 14.83 -5.48 -10.04
C ILE A 290 13.57 -5.71 -10.87
N SER A 291 12.46 -5.99 -10.19
CA SER A 291 11.15 -5.97 -10.85
C SER A 291 10.77 -4.54 -11.24
N PRO A 292 10.36 -4.25 -12.48
CA PRO A 292 9.88 -2.93 -12.85
C PRO A 292 8.73 -2.40 -11.98
N ALA A 293 7.99 -3.27 -11.30
CA ALA A 293 6.97 -2.89 -10.33
C ALA A 293 7.55 -2.15 -9.10
N VAL A 294 8.84 -2.32 -8.81
CA VAL A 294 9.51 -1.64 -7.69
C VAL A 294 9.89 -0.20 -8.04
N PHE A 295 9.93 0.16 -9.33
CA PHE A 295 10.30 1.52 -9.76
C PHE A 295 9.43 2.58 -9.11
N GLY A 296 8.13 2.33 -8.93
CA GLY A 296 7.25 3.24 -8.20
C GLY A 296 7.71 3.49 -6.75
N ALA A 297 8.21 2.46 -6.06
CA ALA A 297 8.74 2.60 -4.70
C ALA A 297 10.05 3.39 -4.69
N LEU A 298 10.93 3.11 -5.64
CA LEU A 298 12.22 3.81 -5.78
C LEU A 298 12.00 5.32 -5.92
N PHE A 299 11.06 5.71 -6.77
CA PHE A 299 10.77 7.11 -7.02
C PHE A 299 9.95 7.80 -5.92
N GLN A 300 9.07 7.08 -5.22
CA GLN A 300 8.41 7.64 -4.04
C GLN A 300 9.37 7.94 -2.89
N GLY A 301 10.48 7.20 -2.80
CA GLY A 301 11.56 7.47 -1.85
C GLY A 301 12.19 8.85 -2.05
N VAL A 302 12.23 9.31 -3.29
CA VAL A 302 12.79 10.60 -3.72
C VAL A 302 11.82 11.78 -3.54
N MET A 303 10.51 11.54 -3.43
CA MET A 303 9.51 12.62 -3.22
C MET A 303 9.52 13.15 -1.79
N GLU A 304 9.32 14.47 -1.62
CA GLU A 304 9.18 15.10 -0.31
C GLU A 304 8.04 14.47 0.53
N PRO A 305 8.27 14.24 1.86
CA PRO A 305 7.25 13.61 2.74
C PRO A 305 5.92 14.39 2.84
N ARG A 306 5.95 15.72 2.62
CA ARG A 306 4.75 16.59 2.65
C ARG A 306 3.90 16.39 1.40
N THR A 307 4.52 16.36 0.22
CA THR A 307 3.86 16.13 -1.07
C THR A 307 3.20 14.76 -1.11
N ARG A 308 3.88 13.71 -0.62
CA ARG A 308 3.30 12.35 -0.50
C ARG A 308 2.00 12.29 0.31
N ARG A 309 1.91 13.03 1.44
CA ARG A 309 0.70 13.06 2.27
C ARG A 309 -0.45 13.81 1.63
N GLN A 310 -0.17 14.88 0.90
CA GLN A 310 -1.19 15.70 0.22
C GLN A 310 -1.82 14.94 -0.96
N ILE A 311 -1.01 14.19 -1.70
CA ILE A 311 -1.45 13.43 -2.88
C ILE A 311 -2.10 12.09 -2.47
N GLY A 312 -1.91 11.62 -1.21
CA GLY A 312 -2.37 10.30 -0.77
C GLY A 312 -1.61 9.13 -1.44
N ALA A 313 -0.41 9.41 -1.98
CA ALA A 313 0.40 8.43 -2.67
C ALA A 313 1.02 7.43 -1.69
N HIS A 314 0.58 6.19 -1.74
CA HIS A 314 1.10 5.07 -0.96
C HIS A 314 1.57 3.97 -1.91
N TYR A 315 2.85 3.62 -1.85
CA TYR A 315 3.37 2.48 -2.60
C TYR A 315 2.60 1.20 -2.24
N THR A 316 2.29 0.44 -3.27
CA THR A 316 1.56 -0.82 -3.15
C THR A 316 2.52 -1.98 -3.40
N SER A 317 2.88 -2.75 -2.37
CA SER A 317 3.75 -3.91 -2.50
C SER A 317 3.12 -4.99 -3.39
N GLU A 318 3.95 -5.82 -4.02
CA GLU A 318 3.50 -6.93 -4.87
C GLU A 318 2.55 -7.87 -4.13
N ALA A 319 2.86 -8.23 -2.89
CA ALA A 319 2.01 -9.08 -2.07
C ALA A 319 0.60 -8.50 -1.89
N ASN A 320 0.46 -7.18 -1.80
CA ASN A 320 -0.82 -6.50 -1.68
C ASN A 320 -1.54 -6.41 -3.04
N ILE A 321 -0.84 -6.20 -4.15
CA ILE A 321 -1.41 -6.24 -5.50
C ILE A 321 -1.99 -7.63 -5.78
N LEU A 322 -1.27 -8.69 -5.43
CA LEU A 322 -1.74 -10.06 -5.58
C LEU A 322 -3.01 -10.34 -4.79
N LYS A 323 -3.24 -9.71 -3.62
CA LYS A 323 -4.53 -9.81 -2.90
C LYS A 323 -5.70 -9.27 -3.71
N VAL A 324 -5.47 -8.31 -4.60
CA VAL A 324 -6.50 -7.75 -5.48
C VAL A 324 -6.69 -8.61 -6.72
N ILE A 325 -5.61 -8.89 -7.47
CA ILE A 325 -5.72 -9.50 -8.79
C ILE A 325 -5.99 -11.00 -8.77
N ARG A 326 -5.53 -11.73 -7.71
CA ARG A 326 -5.81 -13.16 -7.59
C ARG A 326 -7.31 -13.46 -7.57
N PRO A 327 -8.10 -12.93 -6.63
CA PRO A 327 -9.54 -13.21 -6.60
C PRO A 327 -10.31 -12.49 -7.72
N LEU A 328 -9.72 -11.46 -8.36
CA LEU A 328 -10.35 -10.73 -9.44
C LEU A 328 -10.36 -11.52 -10.75
N PHE A 329 -9.25 -12.12 -11.15
CA PHE A 329 -9.11 -12.86 -12.41
C PHE A 329 -8.02 -13.95 -12.40
N LEU A 330 -6.94 -13.79 -11.64
CA LEU A 330 -5.74 -14.61 -11.80
C LEU A 330 -5.97 -16.07 -11.38
N ASP A 331 -6.64 -16.31 -10.23
CA ASP A 331 -6.93 -17.66 -9.73
C ASP A 331 -7.75 -18.46 -10.76
N ASP A 332 -8.72 -17.81 -11.42
CA ASP A 332 -9.57 -18.46 -12.41
C ASP A 332 -8.78 -18.82 -13.68
N LEU A 333 -7.89 -17.94 -14.15
CA LEU A 333 -7.03 -18.20 -15.31
C LEU A 333 -6.00 -19.31 -15.02
N GLN A 334 -5.40 -19.30 -13.83
CA GLN A 334 -4.48 -20.37 -13.40
C GLN A 334 -5.19 -21.73 -13.26
N ALA A 335 -6.43 -21.73 -12.74
CA ALA A 335 -7.24 -22.93 -12.67
C ALA A 335 -7.58 -23.48 -14.06
N GLN A 336 -7.89 -22.59 -15.03
CA GLN A 336 -8.14 -22.99 -16.42
C GLN A 336 -6.86 -23.56 -17.05
N LEU A 337 -5.68 -22.94 -16.86
CA LEU A 337 -4.39 -23.46 -17.34
C LEU A 337 -4.11 -24.86 -16.77
N LYS A 338 -4.26 -25.02 -15.44
CA LYS A 338 -4.08 -26.32 -14.78
C LYS A 338 -5.02 -27.39 -15.32
N LYS A 339 -6.29 -27.03 -15.58
CA LYS A 339 -7.30 -27.93 -16.14
C LYS A 339 -7.01 -28.30 -17.61
N ALA A 340 -6.46 -27.36 -18.39
CA ALA A 340 -6.09 -27.59 -19.79
C ALA A 340 -4.91 -28.56 -19.91
N GLY A 341 -3.95 -28.54 -18.97
CA GLY A 341 -2.79 -29.44 -18.96
C GLY A 341 -2.03 -29.39 -20.29
N THR A 342 -1.99 -30.52 -21.04
CA THR A 342 -1.37 -30.63 -22.37
C THR A 342 -2.39 -30.62 -23.51
N ASN A 343 -3.66 -30.34 -23.25
CA ASN A 343 -4.71 -30.31 -24.27
C ASN A 343 -4.59 -29.07 -25.16
N HIS A 344 -4.06 -29.22 -26.37
CA HIS A 344 -3.80 -28.13 -27.31
C HIS A 344 -5.04 -27.27 -27.62
N ALA A 345 -6.22 -27.89 -27.77
CA ALA A 345 -7.46 -27.16 -28.08
C ALA A 345 -7.92 -26.28 -26.89
N ALA A 346 -7.73 -26.76 -25.64
CA ALA A 346 -8.04 -26.00 -24.44
C ALA A 346 -7.01 -24.88 -24.21
N LEU A 347 -5.73 -25.14 -24.45
CA LEU A 347 -4.66 -24.16 -24.37
C LEU A 347 -4.84 -23.02 -25.38
N ASN A 348 -5.18 -23.33 -26.65
CA ASN A 348 -5.43 -22.32 -27.67
C ASN A 348 -6.63 -21.42 -27.30
N ARG A 349 -7.74 -22.00 -26.78
CA ARG A 349 -8.88 -21.20 -26.31
C ARG A 349 -8.51 -20.28 -25.17
N LEU A 350 -7.72 -20.77 -24.21
CA LEU A 350 -7.24 -19.94 -23.12
C LEU A 350 -6.32 -18.82 -23.62
N HIS A 351 -5.44 -19.10 -24.59
CA HIS A 351 -4.57 -18.12 -25.23
C HIS A 351 -5.37 -17.02 -25.95
N GLU A 352 -6.42 -17.37 -26.68
CA GLU A 352 -7.35 -16.43 -27.31
C GLU A 352 -8.09 -15.59 -26.25
N GLN A 353 -8.50 -16.19 -25.16
CA GLN A 353 -9.12 -15.48 -24.04
C GLN A 353 -8.16 -14.44 -23.44
N LEU A 354 -6.90 -14.82 -23.16
CA LEU A 354 -5.89 -13.88 -22.63
C LEU A 354 -5.69 -12.68 -23.54
N ALA A 355 -5.63 -12.91 -24.86
CA ALA A 355 -5.46 -11.86 -25.86
C ALA A 355 -6.66 -10.89 -25.97
N SER A 356 -7.84 -11.30 -25.51
CA SER A 356 -9.07 -10.49 -25.54
C SER A 356 -9.29 -9.63 -24.29
N LEU A 357 -8.58 -9.89 -23.19
CA LEU A 357 -8.77 -9.18 -21.93
C LEU A 357 -8.22 -7.76 -22.00
N LYS A 358 -8.93 -6.79 -21.42
CA LYS A 358 -8.46 -5.42 -21.24
C LYS A 358 -8.66 -4.95 -19.81
N PHE A 359 -7.67 -4.26 -19.30
CA PHE A 359 -7.54 -3.83 -17.91
C PHE A 359 -7.47 -2.32 -17.80
N MET A 360 -8.14 -1.75 -16.80
CA MET A 360 -8.08 -0.32 -16.51
C MET A 360 -7.71 -0.10 -15.04
N ASP A 361 -6.73 0.78 -14.81
CA ASP A 361 -6.43 1.35 -13.50
C ASP A 361 -6.65 2.87 -13.54
N PRO A 362 -7.76 3.37 -12.98
CA PRO A 362 -8.11 4.79 -13.06
C PRO A 362 -7.39 5.67 -12.02
N ALA A 363 -6.36 5.16 -11.34
CA ALA A 363 -5.45 5.90 -10.48
C ALA A 363 -4.13 5.13 -10.41
N CYS A 364 -3.48 4.96 -11.58
CA CYS A 364 -2.45 3.95 -11.73
C CYS A 364 -1.11 4.29 -11.05
N GLY A 365 -0.87 5.55 -10.68
CA GLY A 365 0.42 5.96 -10.17
C GLY A 365 1.54 5.57 -11.13
N CYS A 366 2.57 4.92 -10.61
CA CYS A 366 3.67 4.38 -11.42
C CYS A 366 3.34 3.05 -12.12
N GLY A 367 2.07 2.67 -12.21
CA GLY A 367 1.61 1.52 -12.98
C GLY A 367 1.73 0.16 -12.29
N ASN A 368 1.99 0.09 -11.00
CA ASN A 368 2.30 -1.16 -10.30
C ASN A 368 1.25 -2.27 -10.50
N PHE A 369 -0.04 -1.94 -10.44
CA PHE A 369 -1.12 -2.90 -10.70
C PHE A 369 -1.09 -3.41 -12.13
N LEU A 370 -0.87 -2.53 -13.10
CA LEU A 370 -0.81 -2.87 -14.52
C LEU A 370 0.39 -3.76 -14.81
N VAL A 371 1.56 -3.41 -14.27
CA VAL A 371 2.84 -4.14 -14.45
C VAL A 371 2.74 -5.57 -13.89
N ILE A 372 2.23 -5.73 -12.66
CA ILE A 372 2.10 -7.06 -12.05
C ILE A 372 1.02 -7.88 -12.77
N ALA A 373 -0.12 -7.27 -13.12
CA ALA A 373 -1.16 -7.96 -13.87
C ALA A 373 -0.65 -8.43 -15.24
N TYR A 374 0.12 -7.58 -15.95
CA TYR A 374 0.78 -7.91 -17.20
C TYR A 374 1.74 -9.10 -17.04
N ARG A 375 2.63 -9.04 -16.03
CA ARG A 375 3.58 -10.13 -15.73
C ARG A 375 2.87 -11.47 -15.54
N GLU A 376 1.84 -11.49 -14.70
CA GLU A 376 1.10 -12.72 -14.39
C GLU A 376 0.39 -13.30 -15.62
N LEU A 377 -0.20 -12.45 -16.47
CA LEU A 377 -0.82 -12.89 -17.73
C LEU A 377 0.22 -13.44 -18.70
N ARG A 378 1.36 -12.74 -18.87
CA ARG A 378 2.45 -13.20 -19.72
C ARG A 378 3.08 -14.50 -19.21
N ALA A 379 3.17 -14.70 -17.89
CA ALA A 379 3.63 -15.96 -17.32
C ALA A 379 2.70 -17.13 -17.68
N ILE A 380 1.39 -16.93 -17.66
CA ILE A 380 0.41 -17.91 -18.11
C ILE A 380 0.59 -18.17 -19.62
N GLU A 381 0.66 -17.12 -20.43
CA GLU A 381 0.84 -17.21 -21.87
C GLU A 381 2.13 -17.93 -22.24
N ASN A 382 3.26 -17.56 -21.62
CA ASN A 382 4.56 -18.19 -21.88
C ASN A 382 4.53 -19.71 -21.59
N ASN A 383 3.82 -20.14 -20.54
CA ASN A 383 3.62 -21.55 -20.25
C ASN A 383 2.73 -22.25 -21.31
N ILE A 384 1.68 -21.59 -21.81
CA ILE A 384 0.86 -22.10 -22.91
C ILE A 384 1.72 -22.29 -24.15
N ILE A 385 2.47 -21.25 -24.57
CA ILE A 385 3.30 -21.28 -25.77
C ILE A 385 4.38 -22.38 -25.65
N ALA A 386 5.08 -22.45 -24.52
CA ALA A 386 6.08 -23.49 -24.28
C ALA A 386 5.51 -24.90 -24.36
N THR A 387 4.28 -25.12 -23.87
CA THR A 387 3.62 -26.43 -23.94
C THR A 387 3.17 -26.77 -25.38
N LEU A 388 2.61 -25.81 -26.11
CA LEU A 388 2.14 -26.01 -27.50
C LEU A 388 3.29 -26.28 -28.48
N HIS A 389 4.50 -25.75 -28.18
CA HIS A 389 5.67 -25.85 -29.06
C HIS A 389 6.77 -26.76 -28.53
N GLN A 390 6.49 -27.57 -27.50
CA GLN A 390 7.46 -28.51 -26.92
C GLN A 390 8.00 -29.46 -28.00
N GLY A 391 9.33 -29.49 -28.15
CA GLY A 391 10.03 -30.37 -29.10
C GLY A 391 10.05 -29.87 -30.56
N LYS A 392 9.50 -28.69 -30.87
CA LYS A 392 9.55 -28.08 -32.20
C LYS A 392 10.69 -27.06 -32.29
N VAL A 393 11.39 -27.02 -33.41
CA VAL A 393 12.33 -25.95 -33.74
C VAL A 393 11.50 -24.81 -34.35
N ILE A 394 11.44 -23.66 -33.65
CA ILE A 394 10.73 -22.47 -34.13
C ILE A 394 11.78 -21.52 -34.72
N SER A 395 11.58 -21.03 -35.95
CA SER A 395 12.47 -19.99 -36.48
C SER A 395 12.24 -18.65 -35.77
N GLY A 396 13.31 -17.84 -35.62
CA GLY A 396 13.22 -16.58 -34.85
C GLY A 396 12.18 -15.58 -35.37
N PHE A 397 11.75 -15.67 -36.63
CA PHE A 397 10.68 -14.84 -37.20
C PHE A 397 9.28 -15.23 -36.73
N ASP A 398 9.05 -16.50 -36.38
CA ASP A 398 7.72 -16.99 -35.99
C ASP A 398 7.40 -16.71 -34.51
N ILE A 399 8.44 -16.54 -33.67
CA ILE A 399 8.29 -16.35 -32.23
C ILE A 399 7.62 -15.00 -31.91
N ALA A 400 7.91 -13.95 -32.68
CA ALA A 400 7.32 -12.62 -32.50
C ALA A 400 5.80 -12.62 -32.60
N GLY A 401 5.24 -13.52 -33.41
CA GLY A 401 3.80 -13.67 -33.62
C GLY A 401 3.12 -14.60 -32.61
N LEU A 402 3.88 -15.32 -31.78
CA LEU A 402 3.31 -16.26 -30.82
C LEU A 402 2.73 -15.59 -29.58
N ALA A 403 3.37 -14.55 -29.06
CA ALA A 403 2.88 -13.78 -27.92
C ALA A 403 1.76 -12.83 -28.39
N ARG A 404 0.58 -12.98 -27.79
CA ARG A 404 -0.63 -12.19 -28.11
C ARG A 404 -1.00 -11.22 -27.01
N VAL A 405 -0.59 -11.51 -25.78
CA VAL A 405 -0.74 -10.57 -24.66
C VAL A 405 0.26 -9.45 -24.86
N ASP A 406 -0.26 -8.21 -24.89
CA ASP A 406 0.52 -7.02 -25.22
C ASP A 406 0.20 -5.86 -24.27
N VAL A 407 1.08 -4.89 -24.18
CA VAL A 407 0.94 -3.72 -23.30
C VAL A 407 -0.27 -2.84 -23.65
N ASP A 408 -0.76 -2.89 -24.89
CA ASP A 408 -1.94 -2.14 -25.36
C ASP A 408 -3.29 -2.66 -24.78
N GLN A 409 -3.25 -3.75 -24.02
CA GLN A 409 -4.40 -4.25 -23.25
C GLN A 409 -4.55 -3.53 -21.89
N PHE A 410 -3.58 -2.68 -21.51
CA PHE A 410 -3.49 -2.06 -20.21
C PHE A 410 -3.65 -0.55 -20.30
N TYR A 411 -4.64 -0.03 -19.59
CA TYR A 411 -5.06 1.37 -19.61
C TYR A 411 -4.89 1.96 -18.21
N GLY A 412 -4.18 3.07 -18.12
CA GLY A 412 -3.95 3.79 -16.87
C GLY A 412 -4.42 5.24 -16.96
N ILE A 413 -4.94 5.77 -15.87
CA ILE A 413 -5.19 7.20 -15.71
C ILE A 413 -4.40 7.68 -14.51
N GLU A 414 -3.60 8.73 -14.71
CA GLU A 414 -2.80 9.33 -13.65
C GLU A 414 -2.82 10.87 -13.79
N ILE A 415 -3.03 11.56 -12.68
CA ILE A 415 -3.12 13.02 -12.68
C ILE A 415 -1.75 13.67 -12.81
N ASP A 416 -0.73 13.06 -12.22
CA ASP A 416 0.64 13.56 -12.24
C ASP A 416 1.39 13.00 -13.45
N GLU A 417 2.04 13.89 -14.19
CA GLU A 417 2.80 13.52 -15.41
C GLU A 417 3.92 12.52 -15.10
N TRP A 418 4.62 12.74 -14.01
CA TRP A 418 5.78 11.97 -13.64
C TRP A 418 5.49 10.47 -13.35
N PRO A 419 4.55 10.10 -12.45
CA PRO A 419 4.16 8.70 -12.28
C PRO A 419 3.61 8.08 -13.56
N ALA A 420 2.88 8.83 -14.38
CA ALA A 420 2.38 8.34 -15.66
C ALA A 420 3.51 7.91 -16.60
N ARG A 421 4.61 8.69 -16.70
CA ARG A 421 5.78 8.34 -17.51
C ARG A 421 6.53 7.12 -16.96
N ILE A 422 6.63 7.01 -15.63
CA ILE A 422 7.20 5.80 -15.00
C ILE A 422 6.37 4.57 -15.36
N ALA A 423 5.04 4.68 -15.30
CA ALA A 423 4.14 3.58 -15.62
C ALA A 423 4.35 3.08 -17.06
N GLU A 424 4.49 3.99 -18.04
CA GLU A 424 4.79 3.64 -19.43
C GLU A 424 6.11 2.84 -19.53
N VAL A 425 7.17 3.36 -18.92
CA VAL A 425 8.50 2.73 -18.94
C VAL A 425 8.48 1.36 -18.23
N ALA A 426 7.88 1.29 -17.05
CA ALA A 426 7.79 0.05 -16.28
C ALA A 426 7.04 -1.06 -17.04
N MET A 427 5.97 -0.71 -17.77
CA MET A 427 5.25 -1.65 -18.61
C MET A 427 6.12 -2.19 -19.75
N TRP A 428 6.90 -1.34 -20.43
CA TRP A 428 7.82 -1.77 -21.48
C TRP A 428 8.94 -2.66 -20.97
N LEU A 429 9.54 -2.28 -19.84
CA LEU A 429 10.60 -3.08 -19.22
C LEU A 429 10.08 -4.44 -18.78
N MET A 430 8.84 -4.51 -18.28
CA MET A 430 8.19 -5.78 -17.95
C MET A 430 7.90 -6.62 -19.21
N ASP A 431 7.43 -6.00 -20.30
CA ASP A 431 7.25 -6.72 -21.58
C ASP A 431 8.56 -7.34 -22.05
N HIS A 432 9.66 -6.58 -21.98
CA HIS A 432 10.98 -7.08 -22.33
C HIS A 432 11.40 -8.27 -21.46
N GLN A 433 11.25 -8.18 -20.13
CA GLN A 433 11.57 -9.28 -19.21
C GLN A 433 10.74 -10.54 -19.54
N MET A 434 9.45 -10.40 -19.81
CA MET A 434 8.59 -11.53 -20.16
C MET A 434 8.92 -12.14 -21.53
N ASN A 435 9.44 -11.34 -22.44
CA ASN A 435 9.97 -11.83 -23.72
C ASN A 435 11.27 -12.61 -23.51
N CYS A 436 12.15 -12.19 -22.62
CA CYS A 436 13.34 -12.93 -22.22
C CYS A 436 12.96 -14.28 -21.58
N ASP A 437 11.98 -14.32 -20.68
CA ASP A 437 11.45 -15.56 -20.09
C ASP A 437 10.92 -16.53 -21.16
N LEU A 438 10.17 -16.03 -22.15
CA LEU A 438 9.70 -16.84 -23.27
C LEU A 438 10.85 -17.38 -24.11
N ALA A 439 11.83 -16.53 -24.42
CA ALA A 439 13.02 -16.90 -25.18
C ALA A 439 13.80 -18.03 -24.46
N GLU A 440 13.96 -17.94 -23.14
CA GLU A 440 14.60 -18.99 -22.35
C GLU A 440 13.82 -20.31 -22.41
N LYS A 441 12.49 -20.27 -22.23
CA LYS A 441 11.61 -21.44 -22.28
C LYS A 441 11.63 -22.15 -23.64
N LEU A 442 11.76 -21.39 -24.71
CA LEU A 442 11.85 -21.92 -26.09
C LEU A 442 13.28 -22.27 -26.51
N GLY A 443 14.28 -21.91 -25.71
CA GLY A 443 15.71 -22.17 -26.00
C GLY A 443 16.25 -21.37 -27.18
N GLN A 444 15.62 -20.23 -27.52
CA GLN A 444 16.02 -19.34 -28.62
C GLN A 444 16.12 -17.92 -28.12
N TYR A 445 17.00 -17.12 -28.76
CA TYR A 445 17.04 -15.69 -28.51
C TYR A 445 15.91 -15.01 -29.28
N PHE A 446 15.09 -14.28 -28.58
CA PHE A 446 14.01 -13.49 -29.13
C PHE A 446 14.01 -12.12 -28.46
N VAL A 447 14.20 -11.08 -29.27
CA VAL A 447 13.91 -9.71 -28.87
C VAL A 447 12.73 -9.25 -29.69
N ARG A 448 11.58 -9.16 -29.05
CA ARG A 448 10.48 -8.32 -29.53
C ARG A 448 10.93 -6.90 -29.29
N LEU A 449 11.85 -6.42 -30.13
CA LEU A 449 12.23 -5.01 -30.12
C LEU A 449 11.13 -4.20 -30.71
N PRO A 450 11.05 -3.04 -30.12
CA PRO A 450 10.06 -2.75 -29.12
C PRO A 450 9.03 -1.82 -29.71
N LEU A 451 7.99 -1.58 -28.92
CA LEU A 451 7.39 -0.25 -28.93
C LEU A 451 6.61 0.07 -30.22
N LYS A 452 6.15 -0.98 -30.93
CA LYS A 452 5.09 -0.79 -31.92
C LYS A 452 3.78 -0.37 -31.24
N LYS A 453 3.62 -0.71 -29.95
CA LYS A 453 2.46 -0.41 -29.14
C LYS A 453 2.90 0.19 -27.81
N SER A 454 2.21 1.25 -27.38
CA SER A 454 2.39 1.85 -26.06
C SER A 454 1.28 1.40 -25.14
N PRO A 455 1.55 1.23 -23.84
CA PRO A 455 0.48 1.17 -22.87
C PRO A 455 -0.32 2.47 -22.92
N ALA A 456 -1.65 2.36 -22.76
CA ALA A 456 -2.52 3.53 -22.84
C ALA A 456 -2.56 4.24 -21.46
N ILE A 457 -1.49 4.93 -21.10
CA ILE A 457 -1.41 5.75 -19.90
C ILE A 457 -1.77 7.19 -20.23
N HIS A 458 -2.82 7.69 -19.58
CA HIS A 458 -3.35 9.02 -19.82
C HIS A 458 -3.08 9.94 -18.63
N ASN A 459 -2.33 11.02 -18.86
CA ASN A 459 -2.04 12.02 -17.83
C ASN A 459 -3.20 13.03 -17.74
N ILE A 460 -4.23 12.69 -17.00
CA ILE A 460 -5.44 13.49 -16.80
C ILE A 460 -6.09 13.19 -15.45
N ASN A 461 -6.96 14.08 -14.96
CA ASN A 461 -7.75 13.82 -13.77
C ASN A 461 -8.87 12.80 -14.04
N ALA A 462 -8.78 11.62 -13.42
CA ALA A 462 -9.74 10.52 -13.57
C ALA A 462 -11.18 10.90 -13.19
N LEU A 463 -11.37 11.79 -12.22
CA LEU A 463 -12.69 12.20 -11.77
C LEU A 463 -13.38 13.16 -12.75
N ARG A 464 -12.59 13.92 -13.54
CA ARG A 464 -13.09 14.85 -14.56
C ARG A 464 -13.18 14.19 -15.94
N ALA A 465 -12.40 13.15 -16.19
CA ALA A 465 -12.34 12.45 -17.47
C ALA A 465 -13.58 11.57 -17.72
N ASP A 466 -13.95 11.44 -18.99
CA ASP A 466 -14.87 10.39 -19.44
C ASP A 466 -14.06 9.13 -19.78
N TRP A 467 -14.14 8.11 -18.93
CA TRP A 467 -13.41 6.85 -19.11
C TRP A 467 -13.77 6.12 -20.40
N SER A 468 -14.96 6.36 -20.95
CA SER A 468 -15.39 5.71 -22.19
C SER A 468 -14.62 6.19 -23.42
N GLN A 469 -14.00 7.38 -23.35
CA GLN A 469 -13.10 7.89 -24.38
C GLN A 469 -11.70 7.24 -24.34
N ILE A 470 -11.32 6.71 -23.17
CA ILE A 470 -10.03 6.05 -22.95
C ILE A 470 -10.13 4.57 -23.34
N LEU A 471 -11.11 3.88 -22.78
CA LEU A 471 -11.45 2.49 -23.08
C LEU A 471 -12.97 2.36 -23.14
N THR A 472 -13.48 1.88 -24.27
CA THR A 472 -14.92 1.68 -24.39
C THR A 472 -15.38 0.59 -23.40
N PRO A 473 -16.51 0.77 -22.69
CA PRO A 473 -16.99 -0.24 -21.72
C PRO A 473 -17.15 -1.64 -22.32
N ALA A 474 -17.53 -1.74 -23.59
CA ALA A 474 -17.69 -3.02 -24.28
C ALA A 474 -16.38 -3.84 -24.38
N GLN A 475 -15.24 -3.17 -24.37
CA GLN A 475 -13.91 -3.81 -24.45
C GLN A 475 -13.29 -4.05 -23.08
N CYS A 476 -13.70 -3.32 -22.04
CA CYS A 476 -13.13 -3.44 -20.70
C CYS A 476 -13.54 -4.77 -20.04
N SER A 477 -12.57 -5.49 -19.50
CA SER A 477 -12.79 -6.72 -18.75
C SER A 477 -12.73 -6.49 -17.23
N PHE A 478 -11.71 -5.77 -16.78
CA PHE A 478 -11.43 -5.56 -15.37
C PHE A 478 -11.03 -4.12 -15.07
N ILE A 479 -11.50 -3.61 -13.94
CA ILE A 479 -11.05 -2.36 -13.34
C ILE A 479 -10.39 -2.70 -12.01
N MET A 480 -9.19 -2.18 -11.78
CA MET A 480 -8.44 -2.44 -10.55
C MET A 480 -7.61 -1.21 -10.19
N GLY A 481 -7.24 -1.07 -8.92
CA GLY A 481 -6.36 0.02 -8.52
C GLY A 481 -6.41 0.32 -7.03
N ASN A 482 -5.58 1.29 -6.65
CA ASN A 482 -5.49 1.84 -5.31
C ASN A 482 -5.68 3.36 -5.36
N PRO A 483 -6.93 3.86 -5.56
CA PRO A 483 -7.19 5.29 -5.64
C PRO A 483 -6.80 6.03 -4.35
N PRO A 484 -6.49 7.33 -4.40
CA PRO A 484 -5.98 8.08 -3.26
C PRO A 484 -6.96 8.18 -2.08
N PHE A 485 -6.42 8.03 -0.86
CA PHE A 485 -7.17 8.12 0.40
C PHE A 485 -6.99 9.50 1.02
N VAL A 486 -8.04 10.34 0.95
CA VAL A 486 -8.04 11.65 1.57
C VAL A 486 -9.34 11.85 2.34
N GLY A 487 -9.24 11.85 3.67
CA GLY A 487 -10.39 12.10 4.53
C GLY A 487 -10.95 13.50 4.31
N LYS A 488 -12.27 13.68 4.45
CA LYS A 488 -12.97 14.94 4.18
C LYS A 488 -12.30 16.20 4.74
N LYS A 489 -11.68 16.10 5.92
CA LYS A 489 -11.07 17.27 6.58
C LYS A 489 -9.74 17.68 5.97
N GLU A 490 -9.11 16.75 5.29
CA GLU A 490 -7.79 16.88 4.67
C GLU A 490 -7.87 17.21 3.17
N GLN A 491 -9.07 17.09 2.56
CA GLN A 491 -9.29 17.43 1.15
C GLN A 491 -9.08 18.92 0.93
N ASP A 492 -8.29 19.24 -0.09
CA ASP A 492 -8.09 20.59 -0.58
C ASP A 492 -9.32 21.11 -1.39
N GLU A 493 -9.22 22.31 -1.96
CA GLU A 493 -10.33 22.94 -2.69
C GLU A 493 -10.62 22.23 -4.02
N GLU A 494 -9.58 21.72 -4.72
CA GLU A 494 -9.77 21.01 -5.98
C GLU A 494 -10.39 19.64 -5.76
N GLN A 495 -9.91 18.90 -4.76
CA GLN A 495 -10.47 17.61 -4.37
C GLN A 495 -11.92 17.73 -3.92
N LYS A 496 -12.27 18.81 -3.19
CA LYS A 496 -13.68 19.09 -2.82
C LYS A 496 -14.55 19.39 -4.04
N ALA A 497 -14.02 20.13 -5.02
CA ALA A 497 -14.73 20.40 -6.27
C ALA A 497 -14.95 19.11 -7.09
N ASP A 498 -13.94 18.23 -7.15
CA ASP A 498 -14.05 16.94 -7.81
C ASP A 498 -15.07 16.02 -7.10
N MET A 499 -15.06 16.00 -5.75
CA MET A 499 -16.07 15.27 -4.96
C MET A 499 -17.48 15.80 -5.19
N GLU A 500 -17.67 17.11 -5.27
CA GLU A 500 -18.98 17.70 -5.55
C GLU A 500 -19.43 17.37 -6.98
N ALA A 501 -18.53 17.41 -7.96
CA ALA A 501 -18.86 17.06 -9.35
C ALA A 501 -19.34 15.60 -9.48
N VAL A 502 -18.67 14.65 -8.81
CA VAL A 502 -18.99 13.21 -8.90
C VAL A 502 -20.07 12.80 -7.91
N CYS A 503 -19.99 13.24 -6.67
CA CYS A 503 -20.84 12.78 -5.55
C CYS A 503 -21.89 13.80 -5.10
N GLY A 504 -21.98 14.98 -5.72
CA GLY A 504 -22.92 16.06 -5.30
C GLY A 504 -24.38 15.67 -5.33
N HIS A 505 -24.76 14.69 -6.15
CA HIS A 505 -26.12 14.15 -6.19
C HIS A 505 -26.47 13.26 -4.97
N ILE A 506 -25.45 12.82 -4.18
CA ILE A 506 -25.63 11.97 -3.01
C ILE A 506 -25.89 12.84 -1.78
N LYS A 507 -27.06 12.66 -1.15
CA LYS A 507 -27.38 13.40 0.06
C LYS A 507 -26.45 13.03 1.20
N GLY A 508 -25.74 14.02 1.74
CA GLY A 508 -24.79 13.83 2.83
C GLY A 508 -23.37 13.46 2.36
N ASN A 509 -23.06 13.64 1.07
CA ASN A 509 -21.75 13.42 0.45
C ASN A 509 -20.57 13.98 1.26
N GLY A 510 -20.84 14.99 2.06
CA GLY A 510 -19.88 15.67 2.89
C GLY A 510 -19.21 14.83 3.98
N VAL A 511 -19.51 13.54 4.16
CA VAL A 511 -18.78 12.64 5.07
C VAL A 511 -17.88 11.65 4.30
N LEU A 512 -17.92 11.68 2.97
CA LEU A 512 -17.25 10.70 2.11
C LEU A 512 -15.73 10.96 2.03
N ASP A 513 -14.97 9.88 2.03
CA ASP A 513 -13.57 9.87 1.70
C ASP A 513 -13.39 10.05 0.18
N PHE A 514 -12.28 10.64 -0.24
CA PHE A 514 -12.00 10.94 -1.65
C PHE A 514 -12.07 9.70 -2.54
N VAL A 515 -11.59 8.54 -2.06
CA VAL A 515 -11.62 7.26 -2.79
C VAL A 515 -13.03 6.86 -3.24
N THR A 516 -14.08 7.33 -2.56
CA THR A 516 -15.47 6.97 -2.89
C THR A 516 -15.92 7.48 -4.25
N ALA A 517 -15.31 8.55 -4.76
CA ALA A 517 -15.59 9.07 -6.09
C ALA A 517 -15.26 8.06 -7.20
N TRP A 518 -14.20 7.28 -7.03
CA TRP A 518 -13.85 6.21 -7.99
C TRP A 518 -14.88 5.09 -8.04
N TYR A 519 -15.51 4.76 -6.89
CA TYR A 519 -16.60 3.77 -6.88
C TYR A 519 -17.82 4.25 -7.66
N ILE A 520 -18.17 5.52 -7.53
CA ILE A 520 -19.30 6.11 -8.28
C ILE A 520 -18.99 6.17 -9.77
N LYS A 521 -17.80 6.65 -10.15
CA LYS A 521 -17.35 6.69 -11.55
C LYS A 521 -17.30 5.29 -12.17
N ALA A 522 -16.74 4.30 -11.44
CA ALA A 522 -16.71 2.92 -11.90
C ALA A 522 -18.13 2.34 -12.07
N ALA A 523 -19.05 2.60 -11.12
CA ALA A 523 -20.43 2.15 -11.23
C ALA A 523 -21.14 2.76 -12.46
N GLU A 524 -20.92 4.04 -12.75
CA GLU A 524 -21.46 4.72 -13.94
C GLU A 524 -20.92 4.10 -15.22
N TYR A 525 -19.60 3.88 -15.31
CA TYR A 525 -18.96 3.27 -16.46
C TYR A 525 -19.43 1.82 -16.67
N MET A 526 -19.51 1.02 -15.62
CA MET A 526 -19.93 -0.38 -15.66
C MET A 526 -21.40 -0.59 -16.04
N ARG A 527 -22.27 0.43 -15.90
CA ARG A 527 -23.67 0.34 -16.37
C ARG A 527 -23.78 0.01 -17.87
N HIS A 528 -22.80 0.41 -18.66
CA HIS A 528 -22.74 0.13 -20.09
C HIS A 528 -22.22 -1.27 -20.42
N ASN A 529 -21.58 -1.94 -19.47
CA ASN A 529 -21.15 -3.34 -19.57
C ASN A 529 -21.12 -4.01 -18.18
N PRO A 530 -22.23 -4.64 -17.75
CA PRO A 530 -22.29 -5.33 -16.46
C PRO A 530 -21.34 -6.54 -16.32
N ALA A 531 -20.69 -6.96 -17.41
CA ALA A 531 -19.70 -8.05 -17.37
C ALA A 531 -18.38 -7.62 -16.72
N ILE A 532 -18.08 -6.33 -16.66
CA ILE A 532 -16.89 -5.78 -16.02
C ILE A 532 -16.90 -6.12 -14.52
N THR A 533 -15.75 -6.55 -14.03
CA THR A 533 -15.52 -6.72 -12.58
C THR A 533 -14.51 -5.69 -12.12
N CYS A 534 -14.82 -5.02 -11.01
CA CYS A 534 -14.02 -3.96 -10.43
C CYS A 534 -13.48 -4.39 -9.06
N ALA A 535 -12.24 -4.03 -8.74
CA ALA A 535 -11.66 -4.21 -7.41
C ALA A 535 -10.78 -3.03 -7.02
N PHE A 536 -11.13 -2.37 -5.91
CA PHE A 536 -10.36 -1.26 -5.37
C PHE A 536 -9.86 -1.54 -3.96
N VAL A 537 -8.66 -1.02 -3.69
CA VAL A 537 -8.17 -0.82 -2.32
C VAL A 537 -8.81 0.47 -1.79
N SER A 538 -9.18 0.48 -0.54
CA SER A 538 -9.85 1.64 0.08
C SER A 538 -9.56 1.71 1.57
N THR A 539 -9.74 2.89 2.16
CA THR A 539 -9.79 2.98 3.62
C THR A 539 -10.93 2.13 4.16
N ASN A 540 -10.77 1.57 5.34
CA ASN A 540 -11.82 0.76 5.98
C ASN A 540 -13.11 1.57 6.26
N SER A 541 -13.05 2.89 6.21
CA SER A 541 -14.20 3.80 6.37
C SER A 541 -15.31 3.54 5.34
N ILE A 542 -14.99 3.03 4.15
CA ILE A 542 -15.97 2.71 3.10
C ILE A 542 -16.93 1.57 3.52
N ALA A 543 -16.48 0.72 4.45
CA ALA A 543 -17.21 -0.43 4.98
C ALA A 543 -17.65 -0.24 6.45
N GLN A 544 -17.51 0.98 7.00
CA GLN A 544 -17.79 1.29 8.40
C GLN A 544 -18.35 2.72 8.56
N GLY A 545 -18.99 2.98 9.70
CA GLY A 545 -19.43 4.32 10.07
C GLY A 545 -20.49 4.91 9.14
N GLU A 546 -20.50 6.23 9.05
CA GLU A 546 -21.53 6.99 8.31
C GLU A 546 -21.38 6.87 6.80
N GLN A 547 -20.19 6.54 6.31
CA GLN A 547 -19.91 6.42 4.87
C GLN A 547 -20.72 5.29 4.23
N VAL A 548 -20.91 4.16 4.94
CA VAL A 548 -21.69 3.04 4.42
C VAL A 548 -23.12 3.46 4.09
N GLY A 549 -23.78 4.16 5.03
CA GLY A 549 -25.14 4.65 4.84
C GLY A 549 -25.29 5.74 3.79
N THR A 550 -24.19 6.39 3.42
CA THR A 550 -24.17 7.48 2.42
C THR A 550 -23.83 6.96 1.03
N LEU A 551 -22.77 6.19 0.87
CA LEU A 551 -22.26 5.73 -0.42
C LEU A 551 -23.05 4.54 -0.99
N TRP A 552 -23.18 3.47 -0.18
CA TRP A 552 -23.67 2.18 -0.67
C TRP A 552 -25.09 2.15 -1.20
N PRO A 553 -26.04 2.96 -0.72
CA PRO A 553 -27.36 3.01 -1.35
C PRO A 553 -27.29 3.29 -2.85
N SER A 554 -26.45 4.23 -3.29
CA SER A 554 -26.30 4.57 -4.72
C SER A 554 -25.66 3.42 -5.52
N LEU A 555 -24.68 2.73 -4.95
CA LEU A 555 -24.04 1.57 -5.58
C LEU A 555 -25.00 0.38 -5.68
N LEU A 556 -25.77 0.12 -4.62
CA LEU A 556 -26.76 -0.96 -4.60
C LEU A 556 -27.95 -0.69 -5.56
N GLU A 557 -28.39 0.57 -5.69
CA GLU A 557 -29.38 1.00 -6.68
C GLU A 557 -28.84 0.82 -8.12
N ALA A 558 -27.52 1.00 -8.33
CA ALA A 558 -26.87 0.69 -9.60
C ALA A 558 -26.75 -0.81 -9.86
N GLY A 559 -27.05 -1.68 -8.89
CA GLY A 559 -26.99 -3.13 -9.02
C GLY A 559 -25.70 -3.76 -8.50
N ALA A 560 -24.83 -3.01 -7.78
CA ALA A 560 -23.56 -3.52 -7.29
C ALA A 560 -23.73 -4.75 -6.38
N LYS A 561 -22.90 -5.77 -6.63
CA LYS A 561 -22.77 -7.01 -5.86
C LYS A 561 -21.30 -7.20 -5.49
N ILE A 562 -21.03 -7.38 -4.21
CA ILE A 562 -19.68 -7.66 -3.74
C ILE A 562 -19.39 -9.14 -3.97
N HIS A 563 -18.29 -9.44 -4.67
CA HIS A 563 -17.86 -10.79 -5.02
C HIS A 563 -16.76 -11.29 -4.09
N PHE A 564 -15.83 -10.42 -3.74
CA PHE A 564 -14.87 -10.74 -2.70
C PHE A 564 -14.54 -9.52 -1.86
N ALA A 565 -14.11 -9.77 -0.64
CA ALA A 565 -13.67 -8.72 0.27
C ALA A 565 -12.50 -9.20 1.12
N HIS A 566 -11.45 -8.39 1.20
CA HIS A 566 -10.46 -8.47 2.26
C HIS A 566 -10.91 -7.53 3.36
N ARG A 567 -11.23 -8.08 4.54
CA ARG A 567 -11.59 -7.28 5.71
C ARG A 567 -10.40 -6.49 6.20
N THR A 568 -10.62 -5.54 7.08
CA THR A 568 -9.61 -4.60 7.53
C THR A 568 -8.29 -5.28 7.87
N PHE A 569 -7.21 -4.86 7.20
CA PHE A 569 -5.84 -5.27 7.50
C PHE A 569 -4.91 -4.06 7.43
N LYS A 570 -3.71 -4.20 7.97
CA LYS A 570 -2.70 -3.14 7.93
C LYS A 570 -2.05 -3.12 6.55
N TRP A 571 -2.05 -1.94 5.92
CA TRP A 571 -1.32 -1.70 4.69
C TRP A 571 0.12 -1.38 5.04
N GLU A 572 1.02 -2.28 4.72
CA GLU A 572 2.45 -2.08 4.92
C GLU A 572 3.03 -1.38 3.70
N SER A 573 3.71 -0.27 3.93
CA SER A 573 4.55 0.39 2.94
C SER A 573 6.00 0.06 3.26
N GLU A 574 6.78 -0.36 2.29
CA GLU A 574 8.20 -0.69 2.44
C GLU A 574 9.07 0.57 2.68
N ALA A 575 8.51 1.77 2.53
CA ALA A 575 9.23 3.02 2.72
C ALA A 575 9.49 3.32 4.21
N ARG A 576 10.67 3.84 4.53
CA ARG A 576 11.05 4.34 5.85
C ARG A 576 10.10 5.46 6.28
N GLY A 577 9.33 5.24 7.35
CA GLY A 577 8.41 6.22 7.93
C GLY A 577 6.99 5.65 8.06
N LYS A 578 6.79 4.68 8.94
CA LYS A 578 5.58 3.88 9.14
C LYS A 578 4.36 4.69 9.57
N ALA A 579 3.56 5.16 8.62
CA ALA A 579 2.14 5.41 8.89
C ALA A 579 1.36 4.16 8.45
N HIS A 580 0.92 3.34 9.39
CA HIS A 580 0.06 2.19 9.09
C HIS A 580 -1.35 2.69 8.80
N VAL A 581 -1.83 2.47 7.57
CA VAL A 581 -3.22 2.76 7.20
C VAL A 581 -4.01 1.45 7.24
N SER A 582 -5.17 1.47 7.88
CA SER A 582 -6.11 0.34 7.88
C SER A 582 -6.93 0.37 6.59
N VAL A 583 -6.79 -0.67 5.76
CA VAL A 583 -7.46 -0.76 4.47
C VAL A 583 -8.39 -1.96 4.38
N VAL A 584 -9.24 -1.92 3.36
CA VAL A 584 -10.04 -3.04 2.85
C VAL A 584 -9.83 -3.16 1.35
N ILE A 585 -10.03 -4.35 0.80
CA ILE A 585 -10.12 -4.55 -0.65
C ILE A 585 -11.52 -5.04 -0.95
N ILE A 586 -12.19 -4.41 -1.91
CA ILE A 586 -13.56 -4.76 -2.29
C ILE A 586 -13.61 -5.04 -3.78
N GLY A 587 -13.88 -6.30 -4.13
CA GLY A 587 -14.15 -6.71 -5.50
C GLY A 587 -15.65 -6.83 -5.74
N TRP A 588 -16.17 -6.18 -6.79
CA TRP A 588 -17.60 -6.07 -7.06
C TRP A 588 -17.91 -5.96 -8.56
N ALA A 589 -19.15 -6.25 -8.93
CA ALA A 589 -19.67 -6.05 -10.29
C ALA A 589 -21.15 -5.68 -10.24
N LEU A 590 -21.72 -5.31 -11.41
CA LEU A 590 -23.16 -5.06 -11.55
C LEU A 590 -23.95 -6.32 -11.90
N ARG A 591 -23.37 -7.49 -11.74
CA ARG A 591 -23.98 -8.81 -11.94
C ARG A 591 -23.72 -9.70 -10.74
N ASP A 592 -24.58 -10.68 -10.53
CA ASP A 592 -24.37 -11.78 -9.57
C ASP A 592 -23.92 -13.06 -10.30
N GLY A 593 -23.69 -14.14 -9.57
CA GLY A 593 -23.35 -15.46 -10.16
C GLY A 593 -21.89 -15.85 -10.05
N ILE A 594 -21.04 -15.05 -9.39
CA ILE A 594 -19.65 -15.37 -9.08
C ILE A 594 -19.58 -15.92 -7.65
N LYS A 595 -18.72 -16.92 -7.44
CA LYS A 595 -18.42 -17.48 -6.12
C LYS A 595 -17.86 -16.39 -5.22
N LYS A 596 -18.51 -16.14 -4.07
CA LYS A 596 -18.14 -15.05 -3.18
C LYS A 596 -17.11 -15.52 -2.15
N ARG A 597 -16.15 -14.62 -1.78
CA ARG A 597 -15.09 -14.94 -0.80
C ARG A 597 -14.87 -13.75 0.15
N ILE A 598 -14.77 -14.06 1.44
CA ILE A 598 -14.30 -13.10 2.46
C ILE A 598 -12.99 -13.62 3.01
N TYR A 599 -11.98 -12.75 3.01
CA TYR A 599 -10.66 -12.97 3.59
C TYR A 599 -10.58 -12.20 4.90
N ASP A 600 -10.38 -12.91 6.02
CA ASP A 600 -10.34 -12.38 7.37
C ASP A 600 -8.94 -12.49 7.95
N TYR A 601 -8.47 -11.43 8.60
CA TYR A 601 -7.11 -11.26 9.13
C TYR A 601 -7.08 -11.19 10.66
N ASP A 602 -8.15 -11.58 11.35
CA ASP A 602 -8.26 -11.53 12.81
C ASP A 602 -7.38 -12.58 13.53
N SER A 603 -6.69 -13.44 12.80
CA SER A 603 -5.76 -14.47 13.30
C SER A 603 -4.43 -14.43 12.54
N ASP A 604 -3.41 -15.11 13.06
CA ASP A 604 -2.09 -15.23 12.41
C ASP A 604 -2.15 -15.87 11.01
N THR A 605 -3.23 -16.56 10.70
CA THR A 605 -3.50 -17.15 9.38
C THR A 605 -4.73 -16.51 8.77
N VAL A 606 -4.65 -16.20 7.46
CA VAL A 606 -5.78 -15.65 6.70
C VAL A 606 -6.89 -16.70 6.61
N GLN A 607 -8.06 -16.41 7.18
CA GLN A 607 -9.23 -17.28 7.08
C GLN A 607 -10.06 -16.89 5.86
N VAL A 608 -10.39 -17.87 5.01
CA VAL A 608 -11.22 -17.66 3.83
C VAL A 608 -12.58 -18.32 4.05
N SER A 609 -13.65 -17.58 3.85
CA SER A 609 -15.02 -18.06 3.89
C SER A 609 -15.75 -17.79 2.58
N GLU A 610 -16.74 -18.64 2.24
CA GLU A 610 -17.54 -18.56 1.01
C GLU A 610 -19.00 -18.25 1.35
N PRO A 611 -19.35 -16.96 1.56
CA PRO A 611 -20.71 -16.56 1.93
C PRO A 611 -21.64 -16.56 0.72
N LYS A 612 -22.95 -16.68 0.97
CA LYS A 612 -23.97 -16.54 -0.07
C LYS A 612 -24.08 -15.10 -0.58
N ASN A 613 -23.94 -14.14 0.30
CA ASN A 613 -23.93 -12.71 -0.03
C ASN A 613 -22.96 -11.96 0.88
N ILE A 614 -22.27 -10.95 0.35
CA ILE A 614 -21.41 -10.05 1.10
C ILE A 614 -22.12 -8.69 1.13
N ASN A 615 -22.42 -8.20 2.32
CA ASN A 615 -23.04 -6.90 2.49
C ASN A 615 -22.00 -5.75 2.55
N PRO A 616 -22.41 -4.46 2.54
CA PRO A 616 -21.51 -3.32 2.60
C PRO A 616 -20.58 -3.25 3.83
N TYR A 617 -20.87 -4.00 4.90
CA TYR A 617 -20.02 -4.12 6.09
C TYR A 617 -18.99 -5.27 5.99
N LEU A 618 -18.88 -5.86 4.81
CA LEU A 618 -17.98 -6.98 4.47
C LEU A 618 -18.20 -8.22 5.37
N VAL A 619 -19.46 -8.50 5.66
CA VAL A 619 -19.89 -9.72 6.37
C VAL A 619 -21.00 -10.40 5.58
N GLU A 620 -21.25 -11.67 5.88
CA GLU A 620 -22.36 -12.41 5.27
C GLU A 620 -23.69 -11.85 5.76
N GLY A 621 -24.62 -11.64 4.85
CA GLY A 621 -25.95 -11.14 5.18
C GLY A 621 -26.61 -10.39 4.03
N ALA A 622 -27.84 -9.93 4.27
CA ALA A 622 -28.56 -9.09 3.30
C ALA A 622 -27.83 -7.75 3.09
N ASN A 623 -28.03 -7.13 1.93
CA ASN A 623 -27.47 -5.82 1.61
C ASN A 623 -28.20 -4.74 2.42
N ILE A 624 -27.68 -4.45 3.59
CA ILE A 624 -28.22 -3.50 4.55
C ILE A 624 -27.24 -2.32 4.65
N THR A 625 -27.78 -1.10 4.70
CA THR A 625 -27.05 0.11 5.00
C THR A 625 -27.66 0.78 6.23
N ILE A 626 -26.85 1.01 7.26
CA ILE A 626 -27.30 1.64 8.49
C ILE A 626 -27.23 3.15 8.30
N ARG A 627 -28.36 3.82 8.50
CA ARG A 627 -28.45 5.28 8.46
C ARG A 627 -28.41 5.84 9.88
N THR A 628 -27.86 7.02 10.03
CA THR A 628 -27.87 7.74 11.31
C THR A 628 -29.30 7.99 11.81
N LEU A 629 -29.54 7.71 13.09
CA LEU A 629 -30.80 7.97 13.75
C LEU A 629 -30.60 8.99 14.89
N THR A 630 -31.53 9.89 15.04
CA THR A 630 -31.52 10.90 16.13
C THR A 630 -32.10 10.38 17.44
N LYS A 631 -32.76 9.23 17.39
CA LYS A 631 -33.37 8.54 18.56
C LYS A 631 -33.12 7.03 18.45
N PRO A 632 -33.03 6.31 19.58
CA PRO A 632 -32.94 4.85 19.58
C PRO A 632 -34.08 4.18 18.84
N ILE A 633 -33.75 3.12 18.07
CA ILE A 633 -34.69 2.45 17.15
C ILE A 633 -35.87 1.76 17.88
N ASN A 634 -35.65 1.28 19.11
CA ASN A 634 -36.63 0.51 19.88
C ASN A 634 -36.78 0.97 21.35
N GLY A 635 -36.78 2.28 21.57
CA GLY A 635 -37.26 2.88 22.83
C GLY A 635 -36.26 2.83 23.99
N ALA A 636 -34.98 2.54 23.77
CA ALA A 636 -33.93 2.69 24.77
C ALA A 636 -33.81 4.13 25.29
N PRO A 637 -33.17 4.37 26.45
CA PRO A 637 -32.95 5.72 26.95
C PRO A 637 -32.22 6.59 25.92
N PRO A 638 -32.49 7.91 25.84
CA PRO A 638 -31.81 8.79 24.89
C PRO A 638 -30.33 8.94 25.24
N ILE A 639 -29.49 9.08 24.22
CA ILE A 639 -28.05 9.35 24.36
C ILE A 639 -27.73 10.75 23.82
N SER A 640 -26.79 11.42 24.46
CA SER A 640 -26.27 12.71 23.99
C SER A 640 -24.76 12.82 24.24
N TYR A 641 -24.12 13.80 23.62
CA TYR A 641 -22.77 14.20 24.01
C TYR A 641 -22.83 14.90 25.39
N GLY A 642 -21.74 14.83 26.13
CA GLY A 642 -21.54 15.67 27.30
C GLY A 642 -21.46 17.15 26.95
N SER A 643 -21.30 18.00 27.94
CA SER A 643 -21.28 19.45 27.80
C SER A 643 -20.05 19.96 27.05
N MET A 644 -20.22 21.01 26.21
CA MET A 644 -19.11 21.62 25.47
C MET A 644 -18.78 23.02 26.01
N MET A 645 -17.54 23.23 26.33
CA MET A 645 -17.06 24.48 26.97
C MET A 645 -17.05 25.66 26.02
N ILE A 646 -16.42 25.55 24.86
CA ILE A 646 -16.20 26.62 23.86
C ILE A 646 -15.59 27.85 24.56
N ASP A 647 -14.43 27.71 25.16
CA ASP A 647 -13.88 28.66 26.13
C ASP A 647 -12.46 29.14 25.83
N LYS A 648 -11.72 28.45 24.94
CA LYS A 648 -10.33 28.78 24.61
C LYS A 648 -9.87 28.15 23.31
N ASP A 649 -8.74 28.62 22.77
CA ASP A 649 -8.06 27.95 21.64
C ASP A 649 -7.59 26.56 22.11
N ARG A 650 -7.62 25.58 21.21
CA ARG A 650 -7.13 24.22 21.48
C ARG A 650 -5.65 24.16 21.82
N LYS A 651 -4.87 25.15 21.39
CA LYS A 651 -3.43 25.27 21.67
C LYS A 651 -3.15 25.93 23.04
N ALA A 652 -4.11 26.63 23.63
CA ALA A 652 -3.97 27.20 24.98
C ALA A 652 -4.12 26.06 26.00
N GLY A 653 -3.13 25.85 26.83
CA GLY A 653 -3.17 24.87 27.92
C GLY A 653 -4.32 25.10 28.92
N ASP A 654 -4.41 24.33 30.00
CA ASP A 654 -5.47 24.47 31.02
C ASP A 654 -5.29 25.73 31.90
N ASP A 655 -4.38 26.66 31.51
CA ASP A 655 -4.12 27.92 32.20
C ASP A 655 -5.17 28.99 31.96
N ALA A 656 -6.08 28.78 31.00
CA ALA A 656 -7.14 29.70 30.63
C ALA A 656 -8.48 29.01 30.45
N GLY A 657 -9.57 29.76 30.49
CA GLY A 657 -10.92 29.24 30.26
C GLY A 657 -11.57 28.63 31.53
N LEU A 658 -12.62 27.82 31.30
CA LEU A 658 -13.43 27.21 32.36
C LEU A 658 -12.88 25.88 32.88
N ILE A 659 -11.78 25.38 32.33
CA ILE A 659 -11.11 24.15 32.81
C ILE A 659 -10.02 24.53 33.81
N LEU A 660 -9.88 23.73 34.85
CA LEU A 660 -8.88 23.92 35.90
C LEU A 660 -8.00 22.67 36.04
N SER A 661 -6.68 22.86 36.05
CA SER A 661 -5.74 21.87 36.61
C SER A 661 -5.84 21.83 38.16
N ALA A 662 -5.26 20.80 38.76
CA ALA A 662 -5.22 20.69 40.24
C ALA A 662 -4.57 21.95 40.88
N ALA A 663 -3.51 22.51 40.27
CA ALA A 663 -2.84 23.71 40.77
C ALA A 663 -3.76 24.94 40.68
N HIS A 664 -4.45 25.14 39.54
CA HIS A 664 -5.37 26.26 39.36
C HIS A 664 -6.60 26.14 40.26
N ARG A 665 -7.10 24.94 40.51
CA ARG A 665 -8.15 24.70 41.48
C ARG A 665 -7.69 25.13 42.89
N ALA A 666 -6.51 24.70 43.28
CA ALA A 666 -5.98 25.03 44.63
C ALA A 666 -5.81 26.55 44.79
N ALA A 667 -5.24 27.24 43.80
CA ALA A 667 -5.06 28.69 43.81
C ALA A 667 -6.41 29.45 43.91
N LEU A 668 -7.38 29.02 43.10
CA LEU A 668 -8.71 29.64 43.05
C LEU A 668 -9.47 29.46 44.40
N LEU A 669 -9.41 28.27 44.97
CA LEU A 669 -10.07 27.98 46.26
C LEU A 669 -9.35 28.60 47.44
N ALA A 670 -8.04 28.86 47.37
CA ALA A 670 -7.29 29.63 48.32
C ALA A 670 -7.70 31.11 48.31
N GLU A 671 -7.95 31.69 47.10
CA GLU A 671 -8.42 33.08 46.95
C GLU A 671 -9.88 33.22 47.39
N SER A 672 -10.78 32.29 47.00
CA SER A 672 -12.19 32.32 47.31
C SER A 672 -12.75 30.94 47.63
N PRO A 673 -12.71 30.49 48.91
CA PRO A 673 -13.24 29.16 49.33
C PRO A 673 -14.72 28.97 49.03
N ALA A 674 -15.50 30.04 48.95
CA ALA A 674 -16.94 30.03 48.65
C ALA A 674 -17.22 29.51 47.24
N LEU A 675 -16.24 29.44 46.35
CA LEU A 675 -16.36 28.87 44.99
C LEU A 675 -16.35 27.34 44.97
N ALA A 676 -16.03 26.67 46.09
CA ALA A 676 -15.92 25.23 46.13
C ALA A 676 -17.16 24.47 45.57
N PRO A 677 -18.40 24.86 45.81
CA PRO A 677 -19.57 24.20 45.21
C PRO A 677 -19.68 24.31 43.70
N PHE A 678 -19.01 25.28 43.10
CA PHE A 678 -19.00 25.55 41.63
C PHE A 678 -17.78 24.99 40.92
N VAL A 679 -16.81 24.39 41.66
CA VAL A 679 -15.67 23.69 41.12
C VAL A 679 -15.98 22.20 41.12
N ARG A 680 -16.24 21.63 39.95
CA ARG A 680 -16.68 20.24 39.81
C ARG A 680 -15.67 19.42 39.02
N ARG A 681 -15.63 18.11 39.25
CA ARG A 681 -14.82 17.20 38.46
C ARG A 681 -15.35 17.18 37.01
N LEU A 682 -14.43 17.14 36.05
CA LEU A 682 -14.73 17.09 34.62
C LEU A 682 -14.24 15.76 34.07
N PHE A 683 -15.12 15.02 33.42
CA PHE A 683 -14.82 13.71 32.85
C PHE A 683 -14.99 13.71 31.33
N GLY A 684 -13.90 13.50 30.61
CA GLY A 684 -13.92 13.07 29.23
C GLY A 684 -13.61 11.58 29.13
N GLY A 685 -13.19 11.13 27.94
CA GLY A 685 -12.78 9.75 27.76
C GLY A 685 -11.52 9.38 28.53
N ASP A 686 -10.52 10.26 28.51
CA ASP A 686 -9.21 10.00 29.13
C ASP A 686 -9.30 10.07 30.67
N GLU A 687 -9.96 11.08 31.23
CA GLU A 687 -10.15 11.21 32.67
C GLU A 687 -10.94 10.03 33.25
N PHE A 688 -11.95 9.54 32.51
CA PHE A 688 -12.73 8.39 32.91
C PHE A 688 -11.95 7.06 32.83
N LEU A 689 -11.15 6.88 31.81
CA LEU A 689 -10.38 5.64 31.59
C LEU A 689 -9.17 5.54 32.52
N ASN A 690 -8.44 6.64 32.70
CA ASN A 690 -7.17 6.69 33.42
C ASN A 690 -7.30 7.24 34.84
N ASN A 691 -8.52 7.59 35.26
CA ASN A 691 -8.81 8.24 36.57
C ASN A 691 -8.01 9.53 36.77
N GLU A 692 -7.77 10.30 35.69
CA GLU A 692 -7.05 11.56 35.74
C GLU A 692 -7.87 12.65 36.41
N GLU A 693 -7.21 13.50 37.17
CA GLU A 693 -7.86 14.62 37.85
C GLU A 693 -7.96 15.83 36.94
N ARG A 694 -9.18 16.20 36.60
CA ARG A 694 -9.48 17.42 35.85
C ARG A 694 -10.73 18.07 36.44
N TRP A 695 -10.75 19.38 36.46
CA TRP A 695 -11.79 20.14 37.10
C TRP A 695 -12.35 21.21 36.17
N CYS A 696 -13.56 21.69 36.45
CA CYS A 696 -14.16 22.79 35.70
C CYS A 696 -14.92 23.75 36.61
N LEU A 697 -15.05 24.95 36.10
CA LEU A 697 -15.91 25.98 36.66
C LEU A 697 -17.36 25.78 36.14
N TRP A 698 -18.19 25.18 36.96
CA TRP A 698 -19.61 24.99 36.67
C TRP A 698 -20.43 26.10 37.31
N LEU A 699 -20.45 27.27 36.65
CA LEU A 699 -21.04 28.51 37.20
C LEU A 699 -22.51 28.68 36.88
N VAL A 700 -23.22 27.62 36.59
CA VAL A 700 -24.68 27.63 36.47
C VAL A 700 -25.27 28.02 37.84
N ASP A 701 -26.11 29.00 37.86
CA ASP A 701 -26.77 29.56 39.08
C ASP A 701 -25.82 30.19 40.09
N ALA A 702 -24.56 30.49 39.72
CA ALA A 702 -23.63 31.21 40.61
C ALA A 702 -24.06 32.66 40.81
N PRO A 703 -24.19 33.12 42.07
CA PRO A 703 -24.56 34.50 42.35
C PRO A 703 -23.55 35.50 41.80
N PRO A 704 -23.95 36.59 41.16
CA PRO A 704 -23.07 37.63 40.63
C PRO A 704 -22.09 38.21 41.63
N THR A 705 -22.48 38.28 42.90
CA THR A 705 -21.63 38.73 44.01
C THR A 705 -20.45 37.78 44.24
N LEU A 706 -20.70 36.47 44.16
CA LEU A 706 -19.69 35.44 44.28
C LEU A 706 -18.72 35.45 43.09
N LEU A 707 -19.21 35.63 41.88
CA LEU A 707 -18.35 35.71 40.67
C LEU A 707 -17.32 36.85 40.79
N ARG A 708 -17.70 37.98 41.36
CA ARG A 708 -16.85 39.17 41.57
C ARG A 708 -15.89 39.03 42.76
N SER A 709 -16.03 38.00 43.58
CA SER A 709 -15.19 37.82 44.79
C SER A 709 -13.77 37.32 44.50
N SER A 710 -13.53 36.79 43.28
CA SER A 710 -12.23 36.30 42.89
C SER A 710 -11.72 37.03 41.67
N LYS A 711 -10.51 37.57 41.74
CA LYS A 711 -9.84 38.21 40.60
C LYS A 711 -9.41 37.13 39.56
N LEU A 712 -8.95 35.98 40.03
CA LEU A 712 -8.58 34.87 39.15
C LEU A 712 -9.76 34.39 38.34
N LEU A 713 -10.93 34.25 38.97
CA LEU A 713 -12.18 33.88 38.27
C LEU A 713 -12.57 34.91 37.22
N MET A 714 -12.56 36.18 37.56
CA MET A 714 -12.90 37.26 36.62
C MET A 714 -11.98 37.31 35.42
N THR A 715 -10.66 37.11 35.61
CA THR A 715 -9.69 37.03 34.51
C THR A 715 -10.03 35.89 33.56
N ARG A 716 -10.37 34.71 34.08
CA ARG A 716 -10.75 33.54 33.26
C ARG A 716 -12.03 33.80 32.49
N ILE A 717 -13.06 34.38 33.09
CA ILE A 717 -14.32 34.74 32.45
C ILE A 717 -14.08 35.74 31.30
N GLU A 718 -13.21 36.72 31.51
CA GLU A 718 -12.86 37.69 30.47
C GLU A 718 -12.10 37.04 29.32
N THR A 719 -11.20 36.11 29.60
CA THR A 719 -10.53 35.31 28.57
C THR A 719 -11.52 34.53 27.70
N VAL A 720 -12.53 33.89 28.33
CA VAL A 720 -13.59 33.17 27.61
C VAL A 720 -14.42 34.15 26.74
N ARG A 721 -14.79 35.34 27.26
CA ARG A 721 -15.50 36.35 26.51
C ARG A 721 -14.73 36.78 25.27
N ASN A 722 -13.45 37.11 25.45
CA ASN A 722 -12.59 37.60 24.36
C ASN A 722 -12.37 36.52 23.28
N PHE A 723 -12.14 35.27 23.68
CA PHE A 723 -12.07 34.16 22.76
C PHE A 723 -13.35 33.97 21.92
N ARG A 724 -14.54 34.03 22.57
CA ARG A 724 -15.80 33.90 21.88
C ARG A 724 -16.07 35.07 20.94
N MET A 725 -15.75 36.30 21.35
CA MET A 725 -15.90 37.51 20.52
C MET A 725 -14.99 37.47 19.28
N GLY A 726 -13.77 36.94 19.40
CA GLY A 726 -12.80 36.79 18.31
C GLY A 726 -13.12 35.66 17.34
N SER A 727 -14.15 34.86 17.56
CA SER A 727 -14.46 33.70 16.71
C SER A 727 -15.00 34.12 15.35
N GLY A 728 -14.55 33.46 14.28
CA GLY A 728 -15.11 33.58 12.95
C GLY A 728 -16.57 33.09 12.82
N ARG A 729 -17.06 32.28 13.79
CA ARG A 729 -18.39 31.68 13.77
C ARG A 729 -19.43 32.58 14.48
N PRO A 730 -20.52 33.02 13.81
CA PRO A 730 -21.53 33.86 14.44
C PRO A 730 -22.11 33.29 15.74
N GLN A 731 -22.49 32.00 15.75
CA GLN A 731 -23.06 31.34 16.93
C GLN A 731 -22.08 31.33 18.13
N THR A 732 -20.79 31.22 17.89
CA THR A 732 -19.79 31.31 18.97
C THR A 732 -19.66 32.72 19.50
N ARG A 733 -19.80 33.75 18.65
CA ARG A 733 -19.77 35.15 19.09
C ARG A 733 -20.99 35.49 19.98
N GLU A 734 -22.17 34.95 19.69
CA GLU A 734 -23.36 35.11 20.54
C GLU A 734 -23.14 34.61 21.96
N LEU A 735 -22.36 33.50 22.13
CA LEU A 735 -22.04 32.96 23.44
C LEU A 735 -21.13 33.86 24.29
N ALA A 736 -20.55 34.92 23.72
CA ALA A 736 -19.76 35.89 24.47
C ALA A 736 -20.62 36.71 25.47
N ALA A 737 -21.95 36.73 25.30
CA ALA A 737 -22.90 37.31 26.25
C ALA A 737 -23.00 36.53 27.56
N THR A 738 -22.66 35.24 27.55
CA THR A 738 -22.75 34.33 28.71
C THR A 738 -21.39 33.63 28.96
N PRO A 739 -20.32 34.39 29.26
CA PRO A 739 -18.95 33.81 29.34
C PRO A 739 -18.73 32.93 30.56
N THR A 740 -19.63 32.97 31.54
CA THR A 740 -19.63 32.13 32.75
C THR A 740 -20.17 30.72 32.51
N LEU A 741 -20.89 30.52 31.37
CA LEU A 741 -21.55 29.27 31.07
C LEU A 741 -20.76 28.49 29.99
N PHE A 742 -20.87 27.18 30.02
CA PHE A 742 -20.45 26.35 28.91
C PHE A 742 -21.23 26.73 27.65
N GLY A 743 -20.60 26.62 26.48
CA GLY A 743 -21.24 26.92 25.20
C GLY A 743 -22.43 26.03 24.91
N GLU A 744 -22.42 24.78 25.40
CA GLU A 744 -23.53 23.85 25.36
C GLU A 744 -23.62 23.09 26.70
N ILE A 745 -24.72 23.22 27.39
CA ILE A 745 -24.99 22.54 28.66
C ILE A 745 -25.90 21.35 28.37
N ARG A 746 -25.37 20.15 28.60
CA ARG A 746 -26.06 18.87 28.37
C ARG A 746 -25.94 17.92 29.58
N GLN A 747 -25.54 18.43 30.72
CA GLN A 747 -25.35 17.66 31.96
C GLN A 747 -26.67 17.08 32.46
N PRO A 748 -26.78 15.74 32.67
CA PRO A 748 -27.95 15.14 33.28
C PRO A 748 -28.15 15.59 34.73
N SER A 749 -29.41 15.75 35.14
CA SER A 749 -29.77 15.99 36.53
C SER A 749 -29.89 14.71 37.37
N THR A 750 -29.84 13.55 36.77
CA THR A 750 -29.94 12.22 37.37
C THR A 750 -28.63 11.44 37.14
N PRO A 751 -28.35 10.38 37.89
CA PRO A 751 -27.22 9.48 37.54
C PRO A 751 -27.29 9.01 36.07
N TYR A 752 -26.15 8.86 35.45
CA TYR A 752 -26.07 8.56 34.04
C TYR A 752 -24.93 7.57 33.75
N LEU A 753 -25.03 6.84 32.62
CA LEU A 753 -23.92 6.08 32.08
C LEU A 753 -23.04 6.98 31.22
N LEU A 754 -21.73 6.93 31.47
CA LEU A 754 -20.73 7.57 30.64
C LEU A 754 -20.12 6.53 29.69
N ILE A 755 -20.06 6.87 28.41
CA ILE A 755 -19.45 6.07 27.35
C ILE A 755 -18.33 6.90 26.72
N PRO A 756 -17.07 6.45 26.76
CA PRO A 756 -15.98 7.13 26.04
C PRO A 756 -16.23 7.17 24.53
N LYS A 757 -16.04 8.34 23.94
CA LYS A 757 -16.23 8.52 22.49
C LYS A 757 -15.20 7.76 21.66
N VAL A 758 -13.98 7.57 22.18
CA VAL A 758 -12.89 6.86 21.52
C VAL A 758 -12.43 5.73 22.43
N SER A 759 -12.22 4.54 21.85
CA SER A 759 -11.68 3.39 22.57
C SER A 759 -10.65 2.66 21.72
N SER A 760 -9.62 2.10 22.35
CA SER A 760 -8.60 1.30 21.66
C SER A 760 -9.22 0.08 20.97
N GLU A 761 -8.74 -0.21 19.78
CA GLU A 761 -9.11 -1.42 19.00
C GLU A 761 -8.71 -2.73 19.69
N ARG A 762 -7.74 -2.65 20.59
CA ARG A 762 -7.25 -3.82 21.33
C ARG A 762 -8.23 -4.30 22.41
N ARG A 763 -9.15 -3.44 22.87
CA ARG A 763 -10.09 -3.77 23.94
C ARG A 763 -11.23 -4.66 23.46
N ASN A 764 -11.45 -5.76 24.14
CA ASN A 764 -12.58 -6.65 23.86
C ASN A 764 -13.93 -6.02 24.23
N TYR A 765 -13.95 -5.14 25.22
CA TYR A 765 -15.13 -4.43 25.70
C TYR A 765 -14.82 -2.94 25.86
N ILE A 766 -15.73 -2.06 25.47
CA ILE A 766 -15.62 -0.63 25.76
C ILE A 766 -15.91 -0.43 27.25
N PRO A 767 -14.99 0.17 28.04
CA PRO A 767 -15.25 0.52 29.43
C PRO A 767 -16.32 1.61 29.47
N ILE A 768 -17.44 1.31 30.12
CA ILE A 768 -18.53 2.26 30.42
C ILE A 768 -18.81 2.21 31.93
N GLY A 769 -19.41 3.23 32.49
CA GLY A 769 -19.70 3.23 33.90
C GLY A 769 -20.73 4.29 34.33
N PHE A 770 -21.27 4.11 35.56
CA PHE A 770 -22.20 5.07 36.16
C PHE A 770 -21.44 6.25 36.73
N MET A 771 -22.02 7.45 36.54
CA MET A 771 -21.55 8.71 37.04
C MET A 771 -22.64 9.43 37.80
N PRO A 772 -22.32 10.10 38.91
CA PRO A 772 -23.28 10.93 39.63
C PRO A 772 -23.54 12.27 38.89
N PRO A 773 -24.66 12.93 39.09
CA PRO A 773 -25.04 14.15 38.34
C PRO A 773 -24.12 15.35 38.61
N HIS A 774 -23.38 15.34 39.74
CA HIS A 774 -22.45 16.44 40.08
C HIS A 774 -21.13 16.36 39.36
N ASP A 775 -20.75 15.20 38.80
CA ASP A 775 -19.56 15.04 37.95
C ASP A 775 -19.95 15.43 36.51
N ILE A 776 -19.21 16.37 35.94
CA ILE A 776 -19.55 16.95 34.63
C ILE A 776 -18.95 16.11 33.51
N ALA A 777 -19.78 15.66 32.58
CA ALA A 777 -19.33 15.00 31.36
C ALA A 777 -18.96 16.02 30.29
N SER A 778 -17.75 15.89 29.73
CA SER A 778 -17.29 16.72 28.59
C SER A 778 -17.76 16.18 27.25
N GLY A 779 -17.68 16.99 26.20
CA GLY A 779 -18.06 16.60 24.84
C GLY A 779 -17.19 15.48 24.20
N SER A 780 -16.13 15.01 24.89
CA SER A 780 -15.34 13.84 24.49
C SER A 780 -15.92 12.52 25.03
N ALA A 781 -17.03 12.58 25.77
CA ALA A 781 -17.80 11.44 26.24
C ALA A 781 -19.26 11.54 25.80
N LEU A 782 -19.96 10.42 25.85
CA LEU A 782 -21.40 10.32 25.63
C LEU A 782 -22.08 9.97 26.95
N VAL A 783 -23.29 10.45 27.14
CA VAL A 783 -24.08 10.27 28.37
C VAL A 783 -25.45 9.65 28.07
N VAL A 784 -25.83 8.65 28.88
CA VAL A 784 -27.14 8.01 28.81
C VAL A 784 -27.84 8.24 30.15
N PRO A 785 -28.73 9.26 30.27
CA PRO A 785 -29.46 9.54 31.50
C PRO A 785 -30.46 8.43 31.83
N ASN A 786 -30.74 8.23 33.11
CA ASN A 786 -31.75 7.28 33.59
C ASN A 786 -31.48 5.82 33.16
N ALA A 787 -30.24 5.49 32.81
CA ALA A 787 -29.83 4.11 32.54
C ALA A 787 -29.75 3.32 33.86
N ASN A 788 -30.17 2.07 33.84
CA ASN A 788 -30.04 1.13 34.95
C ASN A 788 -29.07 -0.01 34.66
N LEU A 789 -28.92 -0.97 35.59
CA LEU A 789 -28.02 -2.12 35.46
C LEU A 789 -28.32 -2.97 34.22
N TYR A 790 -29.56 -3.09 33.78
CA TYR A 790 -29.92 -3.79 32.56
C TYR A 790 -29.28 -3.13 31.34
N HIS A 791 -29.40 -1.79 31.21
CA HIS A 791 -28.81 -1.06 30.11
C HIS A 791 -27.28 -1.16 30.12
N PHE A 792 -26.66 -1.04 31.31
CA PHE A 792 -25.22 -1.26 31.47
C PHE A 792 -24.82 -2.67 31.03
N GLY A 793 -25.55 -3.70 31.49
CA GLY A 793 -25.24 -5.09 31.15
C GLY A 793 -25.32 -5.36 29.66
N VAL A 794 -26.35 -4.86 28.97
CA VAL A 794 -26.47 -5.03 27.51
C VAL A 794 -25.37 -4.27 26.76
N LEU A 795 -25.11 -3.01 27.13
CA LEU A 795 -24.09 -2.16 26.44
C LEU A 795 -22.66 -2.64 26.67
N THR A 796 -22.36 -3.26 27.81
CA THR A 796 -21.01 -3.80 28.09
C THR A 796 -20.78 -5.22 27.56
N SER A 797 -21.84 -5.89 27.04
CA SER A 797 -21.76 -7.27 26.54
C SER A 797 -21.05 -7.40 25.18
N ALA A 798 -20.60 -8.62 24.88
CA ALA A 798 -20.06 -8.99 23.58
C ALA A 798 -21.03 -8.71 22.42
N MET A 799 -22.36 -8.80 22.66
CA MET A 799 -23.39 -8.51 21.65
C MET A 799 -23.32 -7.05 21.17
N HIS A 800 -23.31 -6.11 22.11
CA HIS A 800 -23.21 -4.68 21.74
C HIS A 800 -21.83 -4.31 21.21
N ASN A 801 -20.76 -4.88 21.79
CA ASN A 801 -19.40 -4.64 21.29
C ASN A 801 -19.20 -5.18 19.87
N ALA A 802 -19.80 -6.32 19.50
CA ALA A 802 -19.80 -6.85 18.15
C ALA A 802 -20.51 -5.89 17.16
N TRP A 803 -21.67 -5.34 17.54
CA TRP A 803 -22.35 -4.30 16.77
C TRP A 803 -21.49 -3.06 16.60
N MET A 804 -20.96 -2.54 17.70
CA MET A 804 -20.11 -1.36 17.72
C MET A 804 -18.91 -1.55 16.79
N ARG A 805 -18.19 -2.66 16.89
CA ARG A 805 -17.02 -2.95 16.03
C ARG A 805 -17.38 -2.99 14.55
N SER A 806 -18.59 -3.43 14.22
CA SER A 806 -19.05 -3.53 12.81
C SER A 806 -19.51 -2.20 12.23
N VAL A 807 -20.19 -1.34 13.03
CA VAL A 807 -20.87 -0.14 12.50
C VAL A 807 -20.19 1.18 12.88
N ALA A 808 -19.30 1.18 13.90
CA ALA A 808 -18.61 2.38 14.32
C ALA A 808 -17.60 2.86 13.26
N GLY A 809 -17.45 4.17 13.14
CA GLY A 809 -16.32 4.76 12.45
C GLY A 809 -15.02 4.55 13.24
N ARG A 810 -13.90 4.91 12.61
CA ARG A 810 -12.60 4.85 13.26
C ARG A 810 -11.93 6.23 13.29
N LEU A 811 -11.09 6.44 14.29
CA LEU A 811 -10.14 7.51 14.37
C LEU A 811 -8.76 6.86 14.40
N GLU A 812 -8.03 6.89 13.28
CA GLU A 812 -6.88 6.00 13.05
C GLU A 812 -7.31 4.52 13.17
N SER A 813 -6.70 3.73 14.06
CA SER A 813 -7.14 2.35 14.35
C SER A 813 -8.25 2.27 15.42
N ARG A 814 -8.39 3.29 16.28
CA ARG A 814 -9.28 3.32 17.44
C ARG A 814 -10.76 3.44 17.04
N TYR A 815 -11.63 2.73 17.73
CA TYR A 815 -13.10 2.85 17.55
C TYR A 815 -13.61 4.22 17.97
N GLN A 816 -14.40 4.86 17.11
CA GLN A 816 -15.11 6.08 17.41
C GLN A 816 -16.59 5.77 17.66
N TYR A 817 -16.98 5.71 18.91
CA TYR A 817 -18.37 5.47 19.29
C TYR A 817 -19.24 6.68 18.93
N SER A 818 -20.28 6.45 18.15
CA SER A 818 -21.27 7.48 17.77
C SER A 818 -22.64 7.15 18.34
N GLY A 819 -23.28 8.10 19.02
CA GLY A 819 -24.65 7.97 19.51
C GLY A 819 -25.62 7.68 18.35
N ASN A 820 -25.46 8.37 17.23
CA ASN A 820 -26.39 8.30 16.11
C ASN A 820 -26.30 7.01 15.29
N ILE A 821 -25.11 6.38 15.24
CA ILE A 821 -24.93 5.21 14.38
C ILE A 821 -24.65 3.93 15.17
N VAL A 822 -24.06 4.01 16.38
CA VAL A 822 -23.81 2.82 17.20
C VAL A 822 -24.96 2.57 18.16
N TYR A 823 -25.30 3.55 18.98
CA TYR A 823 -26.29 3.40 20.04
C TYR A 823 -27.72 3.42 19.51
N ASN A 824 -28.09 4.46 18.74
CA ASN A 824 -29.45 4.67 18.28
C ASN A 824 -29.91 3.62 17.27
N THR A 825 -29.00 2.96 16.58
CA THR A 825 -29.32 1.93 15.59
C THR A 825 -29.20 0.51 16.14
N PHE A 826 -28.72 0.37 17.36
CA PHE A 826 -28.55 -0.94 18.00
C PHE A 826 -29.91 -1.61 18.23
N PRO A 827 -30.13 -2.84 17.71
CA PRO A 827 -31.37 -3.57 17.94
C PRO A 827 -31.33 -4.21 19.34
N TRP A 828 -31.92 -3.53 20.30
CA TRP A 828 -32.04 -4.08 21.65
C TRP A 828 -32.92 -5.34 21.67
N PRO A 829 -32.71 -6.26 22.60
CA PRO A 829 -33.54 -7.47 22.67
C PRO A 829 -34.99 -7.13 23.02
N GLU A 830 -35.90 -7.64 22.21
CA GLU A 830 -37.33 -7.50 22.39
C GLU A 830 -37.89 -8.56 23.34
N LYS A 831 -38.93 -8.26 24.11
CA LYS A 831 -39.65 -9.24 24.94
C LYS A 831 -38.79 -10.03 25.92
N VAL A 832 -37.90 -9.36 26.61
CA VAL A 832 -37.07 -9.96 27.68
C VAL A 832 -37.94 -10.22 28.90
N SER A 833 -38.01 -11.49 29.39
CA SER A 833 -38.75 -11.80 30.62
C SER A 833 -38.10 -11.13 31.84
N ASP A 834 -38.90 -10.90 32.87
CA ASP A 834 -38.45 -10.26 34.12
C ASP A 834 -37.32 -11.05 34.78
N GLU A 835 -37.33 -12.39 34.70
CA GLU A 835 -36.29 -13.26 35.23
C GLU A 835 -34.95 -13.06 34.49
N ARG A 836 -35.00 -13.00 33.14
CA ARG A 836 -33.79 -12.75 32.32
C ARG A 836 -33.26 -11.33 32.54
N ARG A 837 -34.16 -10.36 32.69
CA ARG A 837 -33.79 -8.99 33.02
C ARG A 837 -33.05 -8.94 34.35
N ALA A 838 -33.63 -9.55 35.41
CA ALA A 838 -33.00 -9.62 36.72
C ALA A 838 -31.66 -10.39 36.68
N GLU A 839 -31.56 -11.46 35.89
CA GLU A 839 -30.29 -12.16 35.68
C GLU A 839 -29.21 -11.26 35.10
N ILE A 840 -29.53 -10.50 34.04
CA ILE A 840 -28.60 -9.55 33.41
C ILE A 840 -28.21 -8.45 34.41
N GLU A 841 -29.15 -7.88 35.15
CA GLU A 841 -28.89 -6.85 36.18
C GLU A 841 -27.97 -7.34 37.29
N ARG A 842 -28.19 -8.55 37.81
CA ARG A 842 -27.32 -9.18 38.80
C ARG A 842 -25.88 -9.38 38.28
N LEU A 843 -25.74 -9.93 37.06
CA LEU A 843 -24.44 -10.16 36.43
C LEU A 843 -23.72 -8.84 36.03
N ALA A 844 -24.49 -7.82 35.68
CA ALA A 844 -23.97 -6.47 35.49
C ALA A 844 -23.39 -5.88 36.77
N GLN A 845 -24.06 -6.10 37.94
CA GLN A 845 -23.54 -5.70 39.23
C GLN A 845 -22.26 -6.45 39.57
N GLU A 846 -22.16 -7.73 39.28
CA GLU A 846 -20.95 -8.54 39.52
C GLU A 846 -19.74 -7.97 38.77
N ILE A 847 -19.92 -7.45 37.57
CA ILE A 847 -18.85 -6.75 36.83
C ILE A 847 -18.40 -5.50 37.56
N LEU A 848 -19.33 -4.70 38.07
CA LEU A 848 -19.02 -3.48 38.82
C LEU A 848 -18.29 -3.81 40.12
N ASP A 849 -18.73 -4.84 40.83
CA ASP A 849 -18.13 -5.31 42.07
C ASP A 849 -16.71 -5.83 41.84
N GLU A 850 -16.50 -6.57 40.76
CA GLU A 850 -15.17 -7.06 40.38
C GLU A 850 -14.22 -5.93 39.99
N ARG A 851 -14.69 -4.93 39.27
CA ARG A 851 -13.90 -3.70 38.98
C ARG A 851 -13.48 -3.01 40.28
N ALA A 852 -14.43 -2.83 41.19
CA ALA A 852 -14.21 -2.14 42.46
C ALA A 852 -13.09 -2.79 43.28
N LYS A 853 -12.99 -4.13 43.31
CA LYS A 853 -11.91 -4.85 44.00
C LYS A 853 -10.52 -4.44 43.55
N HIS A 854 -10.34 -4.25 42.26
CA HIS A 854 -9.06 -3.87 41.65
C HIS A 854 -8.80 -2.36 41.70
N GLN A 855 -9.86 -1.54 41.62
CA GLN A 855 -9.73 -0.09 41.74
C GLN A 855 -9.29 0.39 43.12
N VAL A 856 -9.64 -0.33 44.19
CA VAL A 856 -9.09 -0.09 45.54
C VAL A 856 -7.56 -0.23 45.55
N GLY A 857 -7.02 -1.10 44.71
CA GLY A 857 -5.57 -1.27 44.50
C GLY A 857 -4.94 -0.26 43.53
N GLY A 858 -5.69 0.73 43.08
CA GLY A 858 -5.21 1.80 42.17
C GLY A 858 -5.30 1.46 40.69
N ALA A 859 -5.83 0.31 40.27
CA ALA A 859 -5.99 -0.02 38.87
C ALA A 859 -7.02 0.91 38.16
N THR A 860 -6.70 1.40 37.00
CA THR A 860 -7.58 2.24 36.16
C THR A 860 -8.48 1.38 35.28
N LEU A 861 -9.54 1.97 34.72
CA LEU A 861 -10.33 1.27 33.71
C LEU A 861 -9.52 0.94 32.45
N ALA A 862 -8.52 1.76 32.14
CA ALA A 862 -7.61 1.47 31.04
C ALA A 862 -6.83 0.17 31.27
N ASP A 863 -6.34 -0.04 32.49
CA ASP A 863 -5.62 -1.26 32.89
C ASP A 863 -6.55 -2.48 32.95
N LEU A 864 -7.72 -2.33 33.53
CA LEU A 864 -8.71 -3.41 33.68
C LEU A 864 -9.25 -3.95 32.37
N TYR A 865 -9.19 -3.16 31.30
CA TYR A 865 -9.71 -3.52 29.98
C TYR A 865 -8.65 -3.63 28.90
N ASP A 866 -7.37 -3.55 29.24
CA ASP A 866 -6.31 -3.94 28.30
C ASP A 866 -6.26 -5.48 28.22
N PRO A 867 -6.19 -6.08 27.05
CA PRO A 867 -6.19 -7.55 26.87
C PRO A 867 -5.07 -8.28 27.64
N ILE A 868 -3.94 -7.61 27.89
CA ILE A 868 -2.78 -8.20 28.56
C ILE A 868 -2.96 -8.16 30.10
N THR A 869 -3.57 -7.10 30.63
CA THR A 869 -3.65 -6.85 32.07
C THR A 869 -5.04 -7.08 32.66
N MET A 870 -6.03 -7.43 31.84
CA MET A 870 -7.41 -7.69 32.28
C MET A 870 -7.43 -8.84 33.32
N PRO A 871 -7.95 -8.61 34.54
CA PRO A 871 -8.02 -9.64 35.58
C PRO A 871 -8.87 -10.85 35.15
N PRO A 872 -8.44 -12.09 35.45
CA PRO A 872 -9.20 -13.29 35.10
C PRO A 872 -10.63 -13.31 35.69
N GLY A 873 -10.83 -12.77 36.87
CA GLY A 873 -12.14 -12.61 37.50
C GLY A 873 -13.08 -11.72 36.68
N LEU A 874 -12.57 -10.58 36.20
CA LEU A 874 -13.32 -9.66 35.36
C LEU A 874 -13.66 -10.26 34.00
N ALA A 875 -12.69 -10.94 33.37
CA ALA A 875 -12.91 -11.64 32.11
C ALA A 875 -13.98 -12.73 32.22
N LYS A 876 -13.95 -13.48 33.34
CA LYS A 876 -14.97 -14.51 33.63
C LYS A 876 -16.36 -13.90 33.88
N ALA A 877 -16.46 -12.79 34.62
CA ALA A 877 -17.72 -12.08 34.84
C ALA A 877 -18.34 -11.58 33.49
N HIS A 878 -17.54 -11.00 32.61
CA HIS A 878 -17.98 -10.63 31.27
C HIS A 878 -18.46 -11.83 30.46
N ALA A 879 -17.72 -12.94 30.45
CA ALA A 879 -18.11 -14.14 29.70
C ALA A 879 -19.42 -14.77 30.22
N VAL A 880 -19.74 -14.63 31.50
CA VAL A 880 -21.04 -15.06 32.06
C VAL A 880 -22.16 -14.13 31.63
N LEU A 881 -21.94 -12.80 31.73
CA LEU A 881 -22.89 -11.78 31.26
C LEU A 881 -23.17 -11.93 29.74
N ASP A 882 -22.16 -12.17 28.94
CA ASP A 882 -22.31 -12.35 27.50
C ASP A 882 -23.31 -13.46 27.16
N ARG A 883 -23.17 -14.62 27.85
CA ARG A 883 -24.10 -15.74 27.66
C ARG A 883 -25.54 -15.41 28.10
N ALA A 884 -25.70 -14.62 29.14
CA ALA A 884 -27.02 -14.18 29.60
C ALA A 884 -27.68 -13.22 28.61
N VAL A 885 -26.91 -12.26 28.08
CA VAL A 885 -27.36 -11.35 27.04
C VAL A 885 -27.65 -12.09 25.71
N ASP A 886 -26.77 -13.01 25.29
CA ASP A 886 -27.00 -13.83 24.12
C ASP A 886 -28.34 -14.57 24.18
N ARG A 887 -28.69 -15.15 25.37
CA ARG A 887 -29.98 -15.82 25.62
C ARG A 887 -31.18 -14.88 25.60
N ALA A 888 -31.00 -13.59 25.82
CA ALA A 888 -32.05 -12.60 25.64
C ALA A 888 -32.45 -12.38 24.17
N TYR A 889 -31.53 -12.65 23.23
CA TYR A 889 -31.80 -12.57 21.78
C TYR A 889 -32.33 -13.89 21.22
N ARG A 890 -31.71 -15.04 21.58
CA ARG A 890 -32.14 -16.36 21.14
C ARG A 890 -31.66 -17.47 22.10
N SER A 891 -32.39 -18.60 22.12
CA SER A 891 -32.03 -19.76 22.94
C SER A 891 -30.77 -20.49 22.52
N ALA A 892 -30.52 -20.57 21.19
CA ALA A 892 -29.32 -21.19 20.65
C ALA A 892 -28.08 -20.30 20.86
N PRO A 893 -26.93 -20.84 21.30
CA PRO A 893 -25.73 -20.05 21.53
C PRO A 893 -25.17 -19.42 20.21
N PHE A 894 -24.51 -18.29 20.33
CA PHE A 894 -23.71 -17.71 19.23
C PHE A 894 -22.30 -18.29 19.27
N ILE A 895 -21.88 -18.89 18.16
CA ILE A 895 -20.58 -19.58 18.06
C ILE A 895 -19.41 -18.63 17.77
N SER A 896 -19.71 -17.38 17.37
CA SER A 896 -18.70 -16.40 17.00
C SER A 896 -19.27 -14.98 17.09
N GLU A 897 -18.39 -13.97 17.10
CA GLU A 897 -18.78 -12.56 16.94
C GLU A 897 -19.51 -12.32 15.62
N ARG A 898 -19.03 -12.91 14.54
CA ARG A 898 -19.69 -12.87 13.22
C ARG A 898 -21.14 -13.31 13.30
N ALA A 899 -21.43 -14.40 13.98
CA ALA A 899 -22.81 -14.90 14.14
C ALA A 899 -23.72 -13.90 14.91
N ARG A 900 -23.16 -13.14 15.87
CA ARG A 900 -23.89 -12.06 16.55
C ARG A 900 -24.20 -10.92 15.59
N VAL A 901 -23.21 -10.49 14.82
CA VAL A 901 -23.34 -9.40 13.83
C VAL A 901 -24.40 -9.74 12.77
N GLU A 902 -24.34 -10.92 12.19
CA GLU A 902 -25.35 -11.40 11.22
C GLU A 902 -26.77 -11.38 11.79
N HIS A 903 -26.92 -11.84 13.04
CA HIS A 903 -28.22 -11.82 13.71
C HIS A 903 -28.73 -10.39 13.95
N LEU A 904 -27.86 -9.48 14.42
CA LEU A 904 -28.21 -8.08 14.67
C LEU A 904 -28.60 -7.35 13.39
N PHE A 905 -27.90 -7.62 12.27
CA PHE A 905 -28.28 -7.07 10.96
C PHE A 905 -29.68 -7.54 10.54
N GLY A 906 -30.01 -8.81 10.76
CA GLY A 906 -31.34 -9.35 10.50
C GLY A 906 -32.42 -8.64 11.35
N LEU A 907 -32.17 -8.42 12.64
CA LEU A 907 -33.07 -7.67 13.53
C LEU A 907 -33.21 -6.22 13.10
N TYR A 908 -32.12 -5.53 12.78
CA TYR A 908 -32.15 -4.15 12.30
C TYR A 908 -33.00 -4.03 11.02
N GLN A 909 -32.84 -4.95 10.09
CA GLN A 909 -33.65 -4.99 8.89
C GLN A 909 -35.12 -5.19 9.21
N ALA A 910 -35.49 -6.10 10.08
CA ALA A 910 -36.86 -6.35 10.49
C ALA A 910 -37.48 -5.09 11.11
N LEU A 911 -36.76 -4.42 12.00
CA LEU A 911 -37.21 -3.19 12.66
C LEU A 911 -37.39 -2.02 11.69
N THR A 912 -36.48 -1.88 10.70
CA THR A 912 -36.54 -0.79 9.72
C THR A 912 -37.58 -1.00 8.62
N THR A 913 -37.86 -2.27 8.28
CA THR A 913 -38.91 -2.58 7.28
C THR A 913 -40.32 -2.32 7.80
N LEU A 914 -40.54 -2.36 9.12
CA LEU A 914 -41.81 -2.03 9.77
C LEU A 914 -42.11 -0.51 9.69
N PHE A 915 -41.12 0.31 9.35
CA PHE A 915 -41.31 1.75 9.13
C PHE A 915 -41.03 2.08 7.65
N PRO A 916 -41.98 1.85 6.71
CA PRO A 916 -41.75 2.14 5.31
C PRO A 916 -41.44 3.64 5.14
N GLU A 917 -40.38 3.93 4.36
CA GLU A 917 -40.07 5.32 3.99
C GLU A 917 -41.28 5.98 3.40
N LYS A 918 -41.68 7.16 3.91
CA LYS A 918 -42.73 7.98 3.29
C LYS A 918 -42.31 8.21 1.82
N PRO A 919 -43.18 7.89 0.85
CA PRO A 919 -42.85 8.06 -0.55
C PRO A 919 -42.44 9.52 -0.80
N LYS A 920 -41.29 9.75 -1.40
CA LYS A 920 -40.84 11.08 -1.80
C LYS A 920 -41.91 11.73 -2.64
N LYS A 921 -42.53 12.83 -2.17
CA LYS A 921 -43.42 13.66 -2.99
C LYS A 921 -42.62 14.07 -4.24
N ARG A 922 -43.00 13.55 -5.41
CA ARG A 922 -42.51 14.02 -6.71
C ARG A 922 -42.79 15.53 -6.75
N SER A 923 -41.77 16.36 -6.78
CA SER A 923 -41.88 17.77 -7.08
C SER A 923 -42.49 17.87 -8.48
N ARG A 924 -43.74 18.36 -8.59
CA ARG A 924 -44.32 18.77 -9.88
C ARG A 924 -43.43 19.89 -10.42
N ARG A 925 -42.65 19.60 -11.43
CA ARG A 925 -42.05 20.64 -12.28
C ARG A 925 -43.21 21.42 -12.87
N LEU A 926 -43.40 22.66 -12.44
CA LEU A 926 -44.24 23.66 -13.12
C LEU A 926 -43.63 23.89 -14.50
N LEU A 927 -44.28 23.35 -15.51
CA LEU A 927 -44.06 23.76 -16.90
C LEU A 927 -44.56 25.20 -17.01
N THR A 928 -43.69 26.18 -16.94
CA THR A 928 -43.97 27.54 -17.40
C THR A 928 -44.09 27.47 -18.91
N LYS A 929 -45.35 27.66 -19.39
CA LYS A 929 -45.59 27.96 -20.79
C LYS A 929 -44.95 29.32 -21.08
N GLY A 930 -43.93 29.33 -21.94
CA GLY A 930 -43.47 30.56 -22.56
C GLY A 930 -44.40 30.93 -23.73
N SER A 931 -44.86 32.12 -23.68
CA SER A 931 -45.33 32.87 -24.83
C SER A 931 -44.18 33.44 -25.60
#